data_0c8c33469e5cf9b0170470791502d027
#
_entry.id   0c8c33469e5cf9b0170470791502d027
#
_cell.length_a   1.000
_cell.length_b   1.000
_cell.length_c   1.000
_cell.angle_alpha   90.00
_cell.angle_beta   90.00
_cell.angle_gamma   90.00
#
_symmetry.space_group_name_H-M   'P 1'
#
loop_
_entity.id
_entity.type
_entity.pdbx_description
1 polymer ?
#
loop_
_entity_poly.entity_id
_entity_poly.type
_entity_poly.pdbx_seq_one_letter_code
_entity_poly.pdbx_strand_id
1 'polypeptide(L)'
;MPEPLRRARTLLGMAAAATLVLAIPVRAQGTGSQAERLRVGIALSGGSAKGFAHVGVLRVLEEAGVRIDAVAGTSMGAVVGGLYASGLSVDSIAQIIATADWDVVLADGAERDRRFLHQRRFDERSVLNLPVDGGGVSLAAGATDGSNVMRLAERTTWPVATVRSFADLPRPFTAVATDIETGEAVALTQGVLSEAMRASVGIPGAFEPFALDGRLLVDGAVARNLPAADVRALGVDFVICSDVSDDLAQGEDLESIVDVLGQVLTLSMVRSNEEQRRLCDIVVRPDTEGLSSRAWNEHEQWFTRGASAAELYRDDIRAVAEGQGPRPEPLRAPIESLGDSVRVDFVQVEGATRAQTLELVREEIGVVEGEFVSAEALSSRLSDLDATGLFGLVRYRLDRVPGGIALILHVEEQPRDRVGVGLRYDDERRAALLFTTTIHNLVRYGSISRFELRVGEETRILLSYLRRHSVTGRVEGGTTLAWSQGTLLLGDSTRVETGIEITSLSTGLGFVFGRSTSLGVELLGERTVSDDALLPDVLLASASLVLDHESLDQLDFPRSGIDATVRWEYGVTDIQDAGSFTVGTATGTAFLPLHDRWSLEFGGFAGSASGADLPTHRLFFVGGAHPSAIFTMSQPLFQGVASEQLMGQAAQVGRLALRWRAPRGVQLRAGVDIGGAMPAWKFPIDDPVVGWALAAGVSTPLGPAVLQWARASDGFGDQLTVRVGRRF
;
A
#
# COMPACT_ATOMS: atom_id res chain seq x y z
N MET A 1 40.56 59.82 24.57
CA MET A 1 40.96 61.29 24.64
C MET A 1 41.85 61.60 23.47
N PRO A 2 41.81 62.79 22.82
CA PRO A 2 40.59 63.62 22.60
C PRO A 2 40.39 63.97 21.12
N GLU A 3 39.18 64.41 20.80
CA GLU A 3 38.81 65.44 19.81
C GLU A 3 39.79 66.64 19.84
N PRO A 4 39.79 67.67 18.92
CA PRO A 4 38.61 68.22 18.25
C PRO A 4 38.78 68.97 16.91
N LEU A 5 37.64 69.42 16.36
CA LEU A 5 37.30 70.74 15.83
C LEU A 5 37.82 71.14 14.42
N ARG A 6 37.11 71.69 13.55
CA ARG A 6 36.08 72.71 13.37
C ARG A 6 36.26 73.46 12.03
N ARG A 7 35.12 73.81 11.41
CA ARG A 7 34.81 75.08 10.70
C ARG A 7 35.57 75.41 9.41
N ALA A 8 35.00 75.96 8.36
CA ALA A 8 33.97 76.97 8.19
C ALA A 8 33.72 77.16 6.70
N ARG A 9 32.44 77.40 6.28
CA ARG A 9 31.95 78.71 5.78
C ARG A 9 32.81 79.37 4.69
N THR A 10 32.35 79.83 3.50
CA THR A 10 31.33 80.78 3.20
C THR A 10 31.25 81.16 1.68
N LEU A 11 30.06 81.35 1.11
CA LEU A 11 29.64 82.50 0.29
C LEU A 11 30.01 82.69 -1.18
N LEU A 12 28.88 82.85 -1.91
CA LEU A 12 28.46 83.83 -2.91
C LEU A 12 28.90 83.69 -4.37
N GLY A 13 27.91 83.81 -5.19
CA GLY A 13 27.89 84.56 -6.42
C GLY A 13 26.75 84.29 -7.36
N MET A 14 25.78 85.18 -7.34
CA MET A 14 24.67 85.27 -8.30
C MET A 14 25.14 85.57 -9.74
N ALA A 15 24.48 84.97 -10.74
CA ALA A 15 24.13 85.67 -11.97
C ALA A 15 22.94 85.01 -12.68
N ALA A 16 21.89 85.75 -12.82
CA ALA A 16 20.68 85.42 -13.56
C ALA A 16 20.90 85.56 -15.09
N ALA A 17 20.32 84.60 -15.88
CA ALA A 17 19.95 84.90 -17.24
C ALA A 17 18.65 84.15 -17.56
N ALA A 18 17.60 84.95 -17.71
CA ALA A 18 16.29 84.48 -18.10
C ALA A 18 16.29 84.06 -19.59
N THR A 19 15.84 82.85 -19.85
CA THR A 19 15.42 82.45 -21.19
C THR A 19 14.00 81.90 -21.10
N LEU A 20 13.07 82.67 -21.55
CA LEU A 20 11.66 82.37 -21.63
C LEU A 20 11.45 81.36 -22.80
N VAL A 21 11.19 80.12 -22.47
CA VAL A 21 10.72 79.13 -23.46
C VAL A 21 9.24 78.85 -23.16
N LEU A 22 8.40 79.22 -24.11
CA LEU A 22 6.98 78.90 -24.14
C LEU A 22 6.77 77.38 -24.04
N ALA A 23 6.40 76.89 -22.89
CA ALA A 23 5.90 75.52 -22.72
C ALA A 23 4.47 75.43 -23.19
N ILE A 24 4.26 74.82 -24.34
CA ILE A 24 2.98 74.31 -24.77
C ILE A 24 2.58 73.20 -23.77
N PRO A 25 1.41 73.23 -23.15
CA PRO A 25 1.01 72.12 -22.29
C PRO A 25 0.73 70.91 -23.22
N VAL A 26 1.69 69.98 -23.26
CA VAL A 26 1.38 68.61 -23.68
C VAL A 26 0.42 68.06 -22.67
N ARG A 27 -0.83 68.02 -23.05
CA ARG A 27 -1.89 67.33 -22.32
C ARG A 27 -1.43 65.86 -22.25
N ALA A 28 -0.90 65.45 -21.11
CA ALA A 28 -0.70 64.04 -20.84
C ALA A 28 -2.07 63.39 -21.03
N GLN A 29 -2.20 62.64 -22.12
CA GLN A 29 -3.28 61.66 -22.22
C GLN A 29 -3.10 60.76 -21.02
N GLY A 30 -4.04 60.83 -20.08
CA GLY A 30 -4.09 59.91 -18.98
C GLY A 30 -4.01 58.48 -19.55
N THR A 31 -3.00 57.80 -19.19
CA THR A 31 -3.00 56.33 -19.22
C THR A 31 -4.27 55.96 -18.44
N GLY A 32 -5.31 55.62 -19.20
CA GLY A 32 -6.52 55.06 -18.60
C GLY A 32 -6.02 53.92 -17.69
N SER A 33 -6.27 54.03 -16.43
CA SER A 33 -6.20 52.91 -15.50
C SER A 33 -7.00 51.81 -16.20
N GLN A 34 -6.30 50.82 -16.77
CA GLN A 34 -6.96 49.57 -17.11
C GLN A 34 -7.59 49.16 -15.78
N ALA A 35 -8.92 49.19 -15.71
CA ALA A 35 -9.61 48.68 -14.57
C ALA A 35 -9.03 47.28 -14.28
N GLU A 36 -8.36 47.18 -13.15
CA GLU A 36 -7.72 45.92 -12.75
C GLU A 36 -8.82 44.87 -12.75
N ARG A 37 -8.69 43.84 -13.60
CA ARG A 37 -9.74 42.82 -13.76
C ARG A 37 -9.97 42.11 -12.42
N LEU A 38 -11.19 41.70 -12.18
CA LEU A 38 -11.54 40.91 -11.00
C LEU A 38 -10.73 39.59 -10.99
N ARG A 39 -9.91 39.40 -9.96
CA ARG A 39 -9.14 38.16 -9.72
C ARG A 39 -9.95 37.25 -8.82
N VAL A 40 -10.22 36.03 -9.29
CA VAL A 40 -11.05 35.05 -8.58
C VAL A 40 -10.18 33.90 -8.05
N GLY A 41 -10.31 33.64 -6.76
CA GLY A 41 -9.68 32.48 -6.11
C GLY A 41 -10.70 31.43 -5.71
N ILE A 42 -10.24 30.19 -5.60
CA ILE A 42 -11.05 29.10 -5.06
C ILE A 42 -10.38 28.47 -3.84
N ALA A 43 -11.16 28.28 -2.77
CA ALA A 43 -10.79 27.54 -1.58
C ALA A 43 -11.53 26.20 -1.55
N LEU A 44 -10.77 25.10 -1.44
CA LEU A 44 -11.26 23.71 -1.45
C LEU A 44 -11.02 23.07 -0.09
N SER A 45 -12.09 22.73 0.63
CA SER A 45 -11.98 22.13 1.96
C SER A 45 -11.50 20.69 1.94
N GLY A 46 -11.01 20.19 3.07
CA GLY A 46 -10.84 18.77 3.30
C GLY A 46 -12.16 18.04 3.46
N GLY A 47 -12.15 16.72 3.25
CA GLY A 47 -13.36 15.90 3.39
C GLY A 47 -13.19 14.43 2.96
N SER A 48 -11.97 13.90 2.89
CA SER A 48 -11.71 12.52 2.38
C SER A 48 -12.38 12.31 1.02
N ALA A 49 -13.10 11.19 0.77
CA ALA A 49 -13.76 10.93 -0.51
C ALA A 49 -14.78 12.00 -0.92
N LYS A 50 -15.39 12.72 0.04
CA LYS A 50 -16.33 13.83 -0.23
C LYS A 50 -15.66 14.95 -1.03
N GLY A 51 -14.34 15.13 -0.88
CA GLY A 51 -13.58 16.11 -1.64
C GLY A 51 -13.59 15.89 -3.15
N PHE A 52 -14.00 14.72 -3.63
CA PHE A 52 -14.25 14.51 -5.06
C PHE A 52 -15.36 15.41 -5.61
N ALA A 53 -16.27 15.88 -4.77
CA ALA A 53 -17.30 16.83 -5.17
C ALA A 53 -16.72 18.16 -5.69
N HIS A 54 -15.49 18.54 -5.28
CA HIS A 54 -14.81 19.71 -5.81
C HIS A 54 -14.64 19.66 -7.35
N VAL A 55 -14.50 18.46 -7.94
CA VAL A 55 -14.42 18.28 -9.39
C VAL A 55 -15.71 18.75 -10.06
N GLY A 56 -16.87 18.38 -9.50
CA GLY A 56 -18.16 18.85 -9.98
C GLY A 56 -18.33 20.39 -9.88
N VAL A 57 -17.88 20.95 -8.77
CA VAL A 57 -17.89 22.41 -8.57
C VAL A 57 -17.00 23.10 -9.61
N LEU A 58 -15.77 22.67 -9.78
CA LEU A 58 -14.82 23.21 -10.76
C LEU A 58 -15.38 23.14 -12.18
N ARG A 59 -16.07 22.04 -12.53
CA ARG A 59 -16.70 21.87 -13.85
C ARG A 59 -17.73 22.94 -14.12
N VAL A 60 -18.63 23.19 -13.19
CA VAL A 60 -19.67 24.23 -13.34
C VAL A 60 -19.05 25.63 -13.42
N LEU A 61 -18.00 25.92 -12.67
CA LEU A 61 -17.27 27.18 -12.75
C LEU A 61 -16.64 27.39 -14.13
N GLU A 62 -15.96 26.39 -14.68
CA GLU A 62 -15.35 26.46 -16.01
C GLU A 62 -16.42 26.59 -17.12
N GLU A 63 -17.53 25.83 -17.04
CA GLU A 63 -18.65 25.91 -17.98
C GLU A 63 -19.34 27.29 -17.95
N ALA A 64 -19.42 27.92 -16.79
CA ALA A 64 -19.94 29.27 -16.65
C ALA A 64 -18.95 30.35 -17.11
N GLY A 65 -17.71 29.97 -17.47
CA GLY A 65 -16.67 30.87 -17.97
C GLY A 65 -15.83 31.55 -16.90
N VAL A 66 -15.94 31.14 -15.62
CA VAL A 66 -15.12 31.68 -14.54
C VAL A 66 -13.66 31.22 -14.71
N ARG A 67 -12.75 32.17 -14.62
CA ARG A 67 -11.30 31.91 -14.58
C ARG A 67 -10.82 31.94 -13.14
N ILE A 68 -10.30 30.82 -12.69
CA ILE A 68 -9.68 30.75 -11.38
C ILE A 68 -8.23 31.23 -11.48
N ASP A 69 -7.91 32.29 -10.75
CA ASP A 69 -6.59 32.93 -10.73
C ASP A 69 -5.67 32.41 -9.63
N ALA A 70 -6.22 31.82 -8.58
CA ALA A 70 -5.47 31.21 -7.48
C ALA A 70 -6.28 30.11 -6.80
N VAL A 71 -5.60 29.16 -6.20
CA VAL A 71 -6.22 27.98 -5.54
C VAL A 71 -5.60 27.80 -4.16
N ALA A 72 -6.42 27.53 -3.16
CA ALA A 72 -5.94 26.96 -1.91
C ALA A 72 -6.74 25.71 -1.56
N GLY A 73 -6.06 24.70 -1.00
CA GLY A 73 -6.69 23.42 -0.68
C GLY A 73 -6.19 22.82 0.63
N THR A 74 -7.08 22.09 1.30
CA THR A 74 -6.77 21.31 2.50
C THR A 74 -7.14 19.84 2.24
N SER A 75 -6.27 18.88 2.63
CA SER A 75 -6.55 17.46 2.51
C SER A 75 -6.91 17.08 1.08
N MET A 76 -8.03 16.40 0.82
CA MET A 76 -8.49 16.12 -0.54
C MET A 76 -8.66 17.38 -1.39
N GLY A 77 -9.02 18.50 -0.80
CA GLY A 77 -9.03 19.78 -1.49
C GLY A 77 -7.65 20.24 -1.93
N ALA A 78 -6.57 19.87 -1.20
CA ALA A 78 -5.19 20.10 -1.65
C ALA A 78 -4.80 19.17 -2.80
N VAL A 79 -5.30 17.94 -2.83
CA VAL A 79 -5.10 17.02 -3.96
C VAL A 79 -5.77 17.55 -5.23
N VAL A 80 -7.08 17.77 -5.18
CA VAL A 80 -7.84 18.29 -6.34
C VAL A 80 -7.33 19.67 -6.75
N GLY A 81 -7.09 20.57 -5.78
CA GLY A 81 -6.59 21.93 -6.01
C GLY A 81 -5.17 21.94 -6.57
N GLY A 82 -4.26 21.09 -6.07
CA GLY A 82 -2.89 20.96 -6.56
C GLY A 82 -2.84 20.44 -8.00
N LEU A 83 -3.65 19.43 -8.31
CA LEU A 83 -3.81 18.91 -9.67
C LEU A 83 -4.37 20.02 -10.62
N TYR A 84 -5.37 20.76 -10.17
CA TYR A 84 -5.92 21.86 -10.94
C TYR A 84 -4.92 23.02 -11.11
N ALA A 85 -4.17 23.32 -10.06
CA ALA A 85 -3.13 24.35 -10.09
C ALA A 85 -1.95 23.98 -10.99
N SER A 86 -1.63 22.69 -11.12
CA SER A 86 -0.58 22.18 -12.02
C SER A 86 -0.95 22.31 -13.52
N GLY A 87 -2.20 22.70 -13.83
CA GLY A 87 -2.68 22.93 -15.19
C GLY A 87 -3.50 21.78 -15.78
N LEU A 88 -3.79 20.73 -15.01
CA LEU A 88 -4.69 19.68 -15.46
C LEU A 88 -6.11 20.21 -15.67
N SER A 89 -6.79 19.69 -16.70
CA SER A 89 -8.21 19.96 -16.90
C SER A 89 -9.07 19.24 -15.87
N VAL A 90 -10.25 19.76 -15.61
CA VAL A 90 -11.22 19.12 -14.68
C VAL A 90 -11.54 17.69 -15.11
N ASP A 91 -11.64 17.42 -16.42
CA ASP A 91 -11.89 16.08 -16.95
C ASP A 91 -10.69 15.14 -16.72
N SER A 92 -9.46 15.62 -16.84
CA SER A 92 -8.26 14.83 -16.52
C SER A 92 -8.22 14.46 -15.03
N ILE A 93 -8.58 15.40 -14.15
CA ILE A 93 -8.66 15.16 -12.71
C ILE A 93 -9.76 14.13 -12.41
N ALA A 94 -10.94 14.25 -13.01
CA ALA A 94 -12.03 13.29 -12.89
C ALA A 94 -11.58 11.89 -13.32
N GLN A 95 -10.85 11.78 -14.44
CA GLN A 95 -10.33 10.52 -14.94
C GLN A 95 -9.30 9.90 -13.98
N ILE A 96 -8.36 10.69 -13.44
CA ILE A 96 -7.39 10.22 -12.44
C ILE A 96 -8.12 9.63 -11.23
N ILE A 97 -9.14 10.32 -10.71
CA ILE A 97 -9.92 9.85 -9.57
C ILE A 97 -10.70 8.58 -9.90
N ALA A 98 -11.29 8.51 -11.08
CA ALA A 98 -12.12 7.37 -11.51
C ALA A 98 -11.29 6.11 -11.81
N THR A 99 -10.04 6.26 -12.25
CA THR A 99 -9.17 5.14 -12.62
C THR A 99 -8.22 4.70 -11.50
N ALA A 100 -8.06 5.50 -10.44
CA ALA A 100 -7.25 5.14 -9.30
C ALA A 100 -7.85 3.95 -8.53
N ASP A 101 -7.03 2.96 -8.22
CA ASP A 101 -7.39 1.91 -7.26
C ASP A 101 -7.19 2.46 -5.84
N TRP A 102 -8.27 2.98 -5.25
CA TRP A 102 -8.22 3.60 -3.94
C TRP A 102 -7.89 2.63 -2.81
N ASP A 103 -8.18 1.33 -2.97
CA ASP A 103 -7.77 0.32 -2.01
C ASP A 103 -6.24 0.18 -1.98
N VAL A 104 -5.58 0.30 -3.14
CA VAL A 104 -4.10 0.31 -3.24
C VAL A 104 -3.52 1.66 -2.82
N VAL A 105 -4.10 2.77 -3.25
CA VAL A 105 -3.60 4.13 -2.94
C VAL A 105 -3.60 4.40 -1.44
N LEU A 106 -4.61 3.91 -0.72
CA LEU A 106 -4.76 4.09 0.73
C LEU A 106 -4.10 2.97 1.56
N ALA A 107 -3.60 1.91 0.91
CA ALA A 107 -2.87 0.84 1.56
C ALA A 107 -1.42 1.25 1.85
N ASP A 108 -0.78 0.50 2.73
CA ASP A 108 0.63 0.69 3.09
C ASP A 108 1.58 -0.13 2.23
N GLY A 109 2.73 0.48 1.92
CA GLY A 109 3.87 -0.20 1.30
C GLY A 109 3.67 -0.58 -0.17
N ALA A 110 4.62 -1.35 -0.68
CA ALA A 110 4.60 -1.81 -2.05
C ALA A 110 3.45 -2.79 -2.32
N GLU A 111 2.88 -2.71 -3.52
CA GLU A 111 1.88 -3.66 -4.01
C GLU A 111 2.35 -5.10 -3.79
N ARG A 112 1.41 -6.01 -3.55
CA ARG A 112 1.70 -7.39 -3.18
C ARG A 112 2.60 -8.10 -4.19
N ASP A 113 2.40 -7.90 -5.48
CA ASP A 113 3.16 -8.49 -6.57
C ASP A 113 4.62 -7.98 -6.63
N ARG A 114 4.89 -6.80 -6.07
CA ARG A 114 6.23 -6.20 -5.96
C ARG A 114 7.03 -6.73 -4.77
N ARG A 115 6.39 -7.31 -3.76
CA ARG A 115 7.08 -7.94 -2.64
C ARG A 115 7.66 -9.28 -3.08
N PHE A 116 8.80 -9.64 -2.53
CA PHE A 116 9.40 -10.94 -2.84
C PHE A 116 8.59 -12.11 -2.26
N LEU A 117 8.58 -13.23 -2.96
CA LEU A 117 7.86 -14.46 -2.62
C LEU A 117 7.92 -14.82 -1.13
N HIS A 118 9.14 -14.88 -0.56
CA HIS A 118 9.32 -15.24 0.84
C HIS A 118 8.80 -14.20 1.83
N GLN A 119 8.80 -12.91 1.46
CA GLN A 119 8.19 -11.86 2.29
C GLN A 119 6.67 -12.03 2.32
N ARG A 120 6.02 -12.18 1.17
CA ARG A 120 4.57 -12.37 1.08
C ARG A 120 4.10 -13.56 1.89
N ARG A 121 4.72 -14.73 1.71
CA ARG A 121 4.34 -15.95 2.42
C ARG A 121 4.50 -15.88 3.93
N PHE A 122 5.40 -15.04 4.43
CA PHE A 122 5.63 -14.91 5.87
C PHE A 122 4.83 -13.78 6.50
N ASP A 123 4.88 -12.60 5.88
CA ASP A 123 4.35 -11.36 6.46
C ASP A 123 2.81 -11.34 6.53
N GLU A 124 2.15 -12.01 5.60
CA GLU A 124 0.70 -12.03 5.47
C GLU A 124 0.00 -13.02 6.42
N ARG A 125 0.74 -13.77 7.23
CA ARG A 125 0.17 -14.70 8.22
C ARG A 125 -0.34 -13.97 9.47
N SER A 126 0.29 -12.87 9.85
CA SER A 126 -0.10 -12.07 11.01
C SER A 126 -1.34 -11.21 10.69
N VAL A 127 -2.19 -11.06 11.68
CA VAL A 127 -3.38 -10.18 11.63
C VAL A 127 -3.03 -8.77 12.11
N LEU A 128 -2.20 -8.70 13.15
CA LEU A 128 -1.69 -7.45 13.71
C LEU A 128 -0.17 -7.44 13.55
N ASN A 129 0.37 -6.36 12.98
CA ASN A 129 1.80 -6.12 12.89
C ASN A 129 2.12 -4.81 13.62
N LEU A 130 3.03 -4.88 14.59
CA LEU A 130 3.49 -3.73 15.37
C LEU A 130 4.94 -3.44 15.01
N PRO A 131 5.29 -2.20 14.69
CA PRO A 131 6.66 -1.81 14.41
C PRO A 131 7.54 -1.97 15.66
N VAL A 132 8.81 -2.25 15.41
CA VAL A 132 9.86 -2.32 16.43
C VAL A 132 10.89 -1.27 16.10
N ASP A 133 11.11 -0.35 17.01
CA ASP A 133 12.15 0.67 16.93
C ASP A 133 13.20 0.48 18.04
N GLY A 134 14.19 1.34 18.09
CA GLY A 134 15.26 1.27 19.11
C GLY A 134 14.78 1.36 20.56
N GLY A 135 13.53 1.67 20.80
CA GLY A 135 12.86 1.73 22.12
C GLY A 135 12.04 0.49 22.45
N GLY A 136 11.78 -0.40 21.51
CA GLY A 136 10.98 -1.61 21.68
C GLY A 136 9.78 -1.68 20.72
N VAL A 137 8.74 -2.43 21.11
CA VAL A 137 7.48 -2.52 20.36
C VAL A 137 6.68 -1.24 20.59
N SER A 138 6.34 -0.55 19.52
CA SER A 138 5.56 0.69 19.56
C SER A 138 4.24 0.52 18.79
N LEU A 139 3.29 1.40 19.07
CA LEU A 139 2.16 1.58 18.17
C LEU A 139 2.61 2.53 17.07
N ALA A 140 2.35 2.17 15.81
CA ALA A 140 2.61 3.07 14.70
C ALA A 140 1.86 4.40 14.92
N ALA A 141 2.46 5.51 14.53
CA ALA A 141 1.84 6.84 14.60
C ALA A 141 0.68 7.00 13.61
N GLY A 142 0.57 6.10 12.64
CA GLY A 142 -0.50 5.98 11.65
C GLY A 142 -0.64 4.55 11.16
N ALA A 143 -1.75 4.25 10.52
CA ALA A 143 -1.99 2.93 9.93
C ALA A 143 -1.16 2.72 8.64
N THR A 144 -0.72 3.80 7.98
CA THR A 144 0.09 3.79 6.75
C THR A 144 1.08 4.95 6.72
N ASP A 145 2.24 4.75 6.09
CA ASP A 145 3.21 5.81 5.82
C ASP A 145 2.78 6.74 4.66
N GLY A 146 1.76 6.34 3.87
CA GLY A 146 1.21 7.08 2.75
C GLY A 146 2.12 7.11 1.51
N SER A 147 3.01 6.14 1.36
CA SER A 147 3.89 6.02 0.19
C SER A 147 3.11 5.96 -1.13
N ASN A 148 2.00 5.23 -1.18
CA ASN A 148 1.18 5.10 -2.39
C ASN A 148 0.43 6.40 -2.77
N VAL A 149 -0.04 7.16 -1.77
CA VAL A 149 -0.59 8.51 -2.00
C VAL A 149 0.50 9.42 -2.58
N MET A 150 1.71 9.34 -2.04
CA MET A 150 2.86 10.10 -2.56
C MET A 150 3.18 9.71 -4.02
N ARG A 151 3.19 8.41 -4.35
CA ARG A 151 3.42 7.93 -5.72
C ARG A 151 2.37 8.45 -6.71
N LEU A 152 1.09 8.44 -6.29
CA LEU A 152 0.01 9.01 -7.12
C LEU A 152 0.22 10.51 -7.34
N ALA A 153 0.53 11.27 -6.30
CA ALA A 153 0.80 12.70 -6.40
C ALA A 153 2.03 12.98 -7.29
N GLU A 154 3.13 12.26 -7.11
CA GLU A 154 4.35 12.38 -7.92
C GLU A 154 4.09 12.14 -9.41
N ARG A 155 3.34 11.10 -9.77
CA ARG A 155 2.99 10.79 -11.17
C ARG A 155 2.10 11.86 -11.78
N THR A 156 1.09 12.29 -11.04
CA THR A 156 0.07 13.22 -11.57
C THR A 156 0.55 14.66 -11.64
N THR A 157 1.53 15.05 -10.82
CA THR A 157 2.16 16.38 -10.84
C THR A 157 3.47 16.42 -11.64
N TRP A 158 3.83 15.34 -12.32
CA TRP A 158 5.05 15.24 -13.13
C TRP A 158 5.32 16.43 -14.06
N PRO A 159 4.33 16.97 -14.80
CA PRO A 159 4.57 18.09 -15.69
C PRO A 159 5.20 19.31 -15.01
N VAL A 160 4.96 19.48 -13.72
CA VAL A 160 5.46 20.62 -12.91
C VAL A 160 6.46 20.20 -11.83
N ALA A 161 7.01 18.99 -11.90
CA ALA A 161 7.88 18.42 -10.86
C ALA A 161 9.17 19.21 -10.59
N THR A 162 9.58 20.09 -11.51
CA THR A 162 10.73 21.01 -11.33
C THR A 162 10.34 22.39 -10.78
N VAL A 163 9.05 22.69 -10.62
CA VAL A 163 8.59 23.96 -10.04
C VAL A 163 8.75 23.93 -8.54
N ARG A 164 9.39 24.97 -7.96
CA ARG A 164 9.65 25.07 -6.52
C ARG A 164 8.80 26.11 -5.82
N SER A 165 8.47 27.23 -6.48
CA SER A 165 7.52 28.20 -5.95
C SER A 165 6.13 27.91 -6.52
N PHE A 166 5.14 27.64 -5.67
CA PHE A 166 3.78 27.37 -6.13
C PHE A 166 3.08 28.64 -6.65
N ALA A 167 3.68 29.82 -6.41
CA ALA A 167 3.28 31.04 -7.10
C ALA A 167 3.58 30.98 -8.61
N ASP A 168 4.50 30.11 -9.04
CA ASP A 168 4.89 29.96 -10.46
C ASP A 168 4.11 28.85 -11.18
N LEU A 169 3.25 28.11 -10.51
CA LEU A 169 2.33 27.16 -11.15
C LEU A 169 1.38 27.88 -12.13
N PRO A 170 0.80 27.18 -13.09
CA PRO A 170 -0.23 27.73 -14.00
C PRO A 170 -1.32 28.51 -13.28
N ARG A 171 -1.69 28.06 -12.07
CA ARG A 171 -2.48 28.81 -11.08
C ARG A 171 -1.71 28.82 -9.76
N PRO A 172 -1.39 29.98 -9.18
CA PRO A 172 -0.81 30.07 -7.84
C PRO A 172 -1.56 29.22 -6.84
N PHE A 173 -0.80 28.48 -6.01
CA PHE A 173 -1.37 27.46 -5.15
C PHE A 173 -0.85 27.55 -3.71
N THR A 174 -1.71 27.19 -2.76
CA THR A 174 -1.36 26.95 -1.34
C THR A 174 -1.99 25.64 -0.88
N ALA A 175 -1.19 24.69 -0.40
CA ALA A 175 -1.67 23.56 0.36
C ALA A 175 -1.60 23.91 1.85
N VAL A 176 -2.62 23.53 2.63
CA VAL A 176 -2.63 23.75 4.07
C VAL A 176 -2.40 22.43 4.80
N ALA A 177 -1.42 22.42 5.70
CA ALA A 177 -1.14 21.35 6.64
C ALA A 177 -1.24 21.88 8.08
N THR A 178 -1.16 20.99 9.05
CA THR A 178 -1.09 21.35 10.49
C THR A 178 0.24 20.87 11.06
N ASP A 179 0.97 21.76 11.71
CA ASP A 179 2.12 21.41 12.54
C ASP A 179 1.62 20.77 13.83
N ILE A 180 1.88 19.48 14.03
CA ILE A 180 1.33 18.75 15.19
C ILE A 180 1.97 19.15 16.52
N GLU A 181 3.17 19.74 16.49
CA GLU A 181 3.88 20.17 17.70
C GLU A 181 3.33 21.50 18.23
N THR A 182 2.87 22.39 17.32
CA THR A 182 2.35 23.72 17.69
C THR A 182 0.84 23.82 17.61
N GLY A 183 0.18 22.93 16.80
CA GLY A 183 -1.25 23.00 16.48
C GLY A 183 -1.59 24.09 15.46
N GLU A 184 -0.61 24.76 14.88
CA GLU A 184 -0.82 25.87 13.94
C GLU A 184 -1.01 25.36 12.50
N ALA A 185 -1.84 26.08 11.74
CA ALA A 185 -1.97 25.86 10.30
C ALA A 185 -0.71 26.35 9.58
N VAL A 186 -0.15 25.51 8.70
CA VAL A 186 1.02 25.79 7.89
C VAL A 186 0.59 25.93 6.43
N ALA A 187 0.78 27.11 5.86
CA ALA A 187 0.56 27.37 4.45
C ALA A 187 1.81 26.95 3.64
N LEU A 188 1.71 25.88 2.89
CA LEU A 188 2.77 25.35 2.01
C LEU A 188 2.62 26.02 0.64
N THR A 189 3.56 26.92 0.32
CA THR A 189 3.57 27.74 -0.92
C THR A 189 4.79 27.49 -1.79
N GLN A 190 5.68 26.59 -1.36
CA GLN A 190 6.93 26.26 -2.04
C GLN A 190 7.38 24.83 -1.70
N GLY A 191 8.38 24.33 -2.41
CA GLY A 191 8.92 22.99 -2.25
C GLY A 191 8.49 22.05 -3.39
N VAL A 192 8.28 20.79 -3.09
CA VAL A 192 7.77 19.79 -4.03
C VAL A 192 6.25 19.69 -3.89
N LEU A 193 5.52 19.86 -4.99
CA LEU A 193 4.05 19.91 -4.95
C LEU A 193 3.44 18.62 -4.39
N SER A 194 3.98 17.46 -4.78
CA SER A 194 3.53 16.15 -4.26
C SER A 194 3.77 15.99 -2.76
N GLU A 195 4.89 16.52 -2.23
CA GLU A 195 5.17 16.53 -0.79
C GLU A 195 4.18 17.43 -0.03
N ALA A 196 3.87 18.60 -0.57
CA ALA A 196 2.87 19.50 0.02
C ALA A 196 1.47 18.87 0.03
N MET A 197 1.09 18.19 -1.05
CA MET A 197 -0.17 17.42 -1.11
C MET A 197 -0.16 16.29 -0.08
N ARG A 198 0.93 15.50 0.04
CA ARG A 198 1.05 14.41 1.03
C ARG A 198 0.98 14.95 2.46
N ALA A 199 1.65 16.05 2.77
CA ALA A 199 1.60 16.68 4.09
C ALA A 199 0.16 17.09 4.46
N SER A 200 -0.59 17.61 3.49
CA SER A 200 -1.95 18.10 3.68
C SER A 200 -2.98 17.00 3.90
N VAL A 201 -2.75 15.75 3.40
CA VAL A 201 -3.69 14.62 3.57
C VAL A 201 -3.36 13.70 4.75
N GLY A 202 -2.45 14.08 5.60
CA GLY A 202 -1.95 13.29 6.72
C GLY A 202 -2.95 13.12 7.87
N ILE A 203 -4.11 12.49 7.66
CA ILE A 203 -5.16 12.30 8.67
C ILE A 203 -4.57 11.55 9.87
N PRO A 204 -4.60 12.15 11.10
CA PRO A 204 -4.07 11.51 12.30
C PRO A 204 -4.69 10.13 12.56
N GLY A 205 -3.84 9.15 12.84
CA GLY A 205 -4.24 7.76 13.03
C GLY A 205 -4.40 6.95 11.74
N ALA A 206 -4.74 7.56 10.60
CA ALA A 206 -4.75 6.91 9.30
C ALA A 206 -3.35 6.97 8.66
N PHE A 207 -2.72 8.13 8.65
CA PHE A 207 -1.40 8.34 8.09
C PHE A 207 -0.38 8.70 9.16
N GLU A 208 0.86 8.24 8.98
CA GLU A 208 1.98 8.74 9.77
C GLU A 208 2.19 10.24 9.50
N PRO A 209 2.52 11.05 10.55
CA PRO A 209 2.88 12.43 10.38
C PRO A 209 4.05 12.59 9.40
N PHE A 210 3.97 13.58 8.52
CA PHE A 210 4.94 13.80 7.46
C PHE A 210 6.00 14.82 7.88
N ALA A 211 7.27 14.40 7.92
CA ALA A 211 8.39 15.28 8.20
C ALA A 211 8.75 16.13 6.97
N LEU A 212 8.61 17.47 7.07
CA LEU A 212 8.93 18.41 6.01
C LEU A 212 9.53 19.69 6.60
N ASP A 213 10.68 20.10 6.10
CA ASP A 213 11.38 21.33 6.50
C ASP A 213 11.55 21.48 8.04
N GLY A 214 11.84 20.37 8.72
CA GLY A 214 12.07 20.33 10.18
C GLY A 214 10.79 20.42 11.01
N ARG A 215 9.60 20.31 10.40
CA ARG A 215 8.29 20.24 11.04
C ARG A 215 7.70 18.86 10.90
N LEU A 216 6.84 18.48 11.84
CA LEU A 216 6.06 17.27 11.78
C LEU A 216 4.60 17.63 11.45
N LEU A 217 4.20 17.34 10.20
CA LEU A 217 2.95 17.80 9.62
C LEU A 217 1.90 16.69 9.58
N VAL A 218 0.67 17.09 9.89
CA VAL A 218 -0.54 16.26 9.74
C VAL A 218 -1.57 17.01 8.89
N ASP A 219 -2.74 16.39 8.65
CA ASP A 219 -3.81 16.95 7.84
C ASP A 219 -4.16 18.37 8.26
N GLY A 220 -4.23 19.25 7.28
CA GLY A 220 -4.56 20.67 7.50
C GLY A 220 -5.95 20.89 8.11
N ALA A 221 -6.85 19.93 7.95
CA ALA A 221 -8.20 19.99 8.51
C ALA A 221 -8.21 20.10 10.04
N VAL A 222 -7.15 19.66 10.73
CA VAL A 222 -7.02 19.77 12.19
C VAL A 222 -7.01 21.25 12.63
N ALA A 223 -6.29 22.13 11.91
CA ALA A 223 -6.17 23.55 12.24
C ALA A 223 -7.03 24.43 11.32
N ARG A 224 -7.05 24.18 10.02
CA ARG A 224 -7.77 24.99 9.02
C ARG A 224 -8.28 24.14 7.86
N ASN A 225 -9.52 23.66 7.98
CA ASN A 225 -10.10 22.77 6.96
C ASN A 225 -10.55 23.51 5.68
N LEU A 226 -11.09 24.72 5.78
CA LEU A 226 -11.48 25.57 4.65
C LEU A 226 -10.46 26.69 4.48
N PRO A 227 -9.58 26.69 3.46
CA PRO A 227 -8.44 27.60 3.36
C PRO A 227 -8.79 28.94 2.68
N ALA A 228 -9.86 29.62 3.08
CA ALA A 228 -10.30 30.88 2.46
C ALA A 228 -9.32 32.03 2.72
N ALA A 229 -8.73 32.10 3.91
CA ALA A 229 -7.70 33.09 4.23
C ALA A 229 -6.45 32.89 3.37
N ASP A 230 -6.10 31.63 3.06
CA ASP A 230 -4.88 31.28 2.30
C ASP A 230 -5.03 31.66 0.83
N VAL A 231 -6.20 31.44 0.23
CA VAL A 231 -6.41 31.89 -1.15
C VAL A 231 -6.52 33.43 -1.25
N ARG A 232 -7.06 34.09 -0.25
CA ARG A 232 -7.04 35.57 -0.18
C ARG A 232 -5.62 36.13 -0.09
N ALA A 233 -4.73 35.44 0.65
CA ALA A 233 -3.34 35.82 0.77
C ALA A 233 -2.58 35.75 -0.59
N LEU A 234 -3.10 35.02 -1.60
CA LEU A 234 -2.59 35.00 -2.96
C LEU A 234 -3.00 36.23 -3.78
N GLY A 235 -3.70 37.20 -3.17
CA GLY A 235 -4.02 38.49 -3.74
C GLY A 235 -5.19 38.45 -4.72
N VAL A 236 -6.23 37.67 -4.42
CA VAL A 236 -7.50 37.63 -5.18
C VAL A 236 -8.51 38.59 -4.58
N ASP A 237 -9.39 39.11 -5.43
CA ASP A 237 -10.42 40.07 -5.06
C ASP A 237 -11.73 39.37 -4.63
N PHE A 238 -11.99 38.20 -5.21
CA PHE A 238 -13.21 37.42 -5.02
C PHE A 238 -12.88 35.96 -4.69
N VAL A 239 -13.52 35.38 -3.70
CA VAL A 239 -13.27 34.01 -3.24
C VAL A 239 -14.52 33.16 -3.35
N ILE A 240 -14.43 32.08 -4.11
CA ILE A 240 -15.41 31.02 -4.15
C ILE A 240 -14.90 29.88 -3.25
N CYS A 241 -15.71 29.44 -2.32
CA CYS A 241 -15.40 28.33 -1.43
C CYS A 241 -16.22 27.11 -1.80
N SER A 242 -15.57 25.97 -1.95
CA SER A 242 -16.21 24.66 -2.04
C SER A 242 -15.97 23.92 -0.73
N ASP A 243 -17.03 23.80 0.07
CA ASP A 243 -16.98 23.28 1.44
C ASP A 243 -17.75 21.96 1.56
N VAL A 244 -17.02 20.85 1.68
CA VAL A 244 -17.55 19.48 1.84
C VAL A 244 -17.42 18.98 3.29
N SER A 245 -17.17 19.89 4.24
CA SER A 245 -17.05 19.53 5.65
C SER A 245 -18.39 19.10 6.24
N ASP A 246 -18.33 18.17 7.19
CA ASP A 246 -19.49 17.75 7.97
C ASP A 246 -19.84 18.77 9.04
N ASP A 247 -21.11 18.80 9.40
CA ASP A 247 -21.57 19.36 10.63
C ASP A 247 -21.32 18.37 11.79
N LEU A 248 -21.54 18.79 13.04
CA LEU A 248 -21.34 17.89 14.19
C LEU A 248 -22.36 16.75 14.17
N ALA A 249 -21.88 15.54 14.40
CA ALA A 249 -22.70 14.34 14.53
C ALA A 249 -23.64 14.48 15.74
N GLN A 250 -24.84 13.92 15.63
CA GLN A 250 -25.80 13.86 16.74
C GLN A 250 -25.43 12.72 17.70
N GLY A 251 -25.93 12.78 18.94
CA GLY A 251 -25.56 11.81 19.97
C GLY A 251 -25.88 10.34 19.60
N GLU A 252 -26.87 10.13 18.73
CA GLU A 252 -27.24 8.81 18.22
C GLU A 252 -26.19 8.20 17.27
N ASP A 253 -25.31 9.02 16.69
CA ASP A 253 -24.26 8.60 15.76
C ASP A 253 -22.90 8.39 16.47
N LEU A 254 -22.79 8.59 17.78
CA LEU A 254 -21.57 8.51 18.57
C LEU A 254 -21.52 7.19 19.37
N GLU A 255 -21.55 6.06 18.67
CA GLU A 255 -21.65 4.74 19.29
C GLU A 255 -20.28 4.11 19.64
N SER A 256 -19.19 4.56 19.02
CA SER A 256 -17.86 3.98 19.19
C SER A 256 -16.83 5.02 19.67
N ILE A 257 -15.72 4.52 20.25
CA ILE A 257 -14.58 5.38 20.62
C ILE A 257 -13.99 6.11 19.40
N VAL A 258 -14.09 5.51 18.23
CA VAL A 258 -13.61 6.10 16.96
C VAL A 258 -14.50 7.28 16.56
N ASP A 259 -15.81 7.15 16.72
CA ASP A 259 -16.78 8.23 16.44
C ASP A 259 -16.59 9.41 17.41
N VAL A 260 -16.37 9.11 18.69
CA VAL A 260 -16.09 10.14 19.71
C VAL A 260 -14.78 10.87 19.42
N LEU A 261 -13.70 10.16 19.05
CA LEU A 261 -12.44 10.79 18.68
C LEU A 261 -12.58 11.60 17.39
N GLY A 262 -13.30 11.10 16.40
CA GLY A 262 -13.65 11.81 15.17
C GLY A 262 -14.42 13.11 15.48
N GLN A 263 -15.41 13.05 16.36
CA GLN A 263 -16.18 14.20 16.79
C GLN A 263 -15.31 15.27 17.48
N VAL A 264 -14.35 14.86 18.32
CA VAL A 264 -13.42 15.81 18.97
C VAL A 264 -12.59 16.59 17.93
N LEU A 265 -12.13 15.93 16.88
CA LEU A 265 -11.44 16.59 15.77
C LEU A 265 -12.40 17.53 15.01
N THR A 266 -13.63 17.09 14.77
CA THR A 266 -14.65 17.87 14.06
C THR A 266 -15.07 19.14 14.84
N LEU A 267 -15.09 19.11 16.17
CA LEU A 267 -15.41 20.30 17.00
C LEU A 267 -14.49 21.51 16.72
N SER A 268 -13.17 21.26 16.58
CA SER A 268 -12.21 22.32 16.22
C SER A 268 -12.46 22.83 14.80
N MET A 269 -12.71 21.90 13.90
CA MET A 269 -12.92 22.13 12.46
C MET A 269 -14.14 23.00 12.18
N VAL A 270 -15.29 22.73 12.84
CA VAL A 270 -16.54 23.48 12.64
C VAL A 270 -16.35 24.95 12.98
N ARG A 271 -15.71 25.26 14.12
CA ARG A 271 -15.44 26.64 14.51
C ARG A 271 -14.52 27.34 13.51
N SER A 272 -13.44 26.71 13.11
CA SER A 272 -12.53 27.26 12.13
C SER A 272 -13.23 27.51 10.79
N ASN A 273 -14.07 26.57 10.34
CA ASN A 273 -14.80 26.72 9.07
C ASN A 273 -15.78 27.87 9.08
N GLU A 274 -16.48 28.14 10.19
CA GLU A 274 -17.37 29.30 10.29
C GLU A 274 -16.63 30.64 10.12
N GLU A 275 -15.42 30.75 10.68
CA GLU A 275 -14.57 31.93 10.50
C GLU A 275 -14.12 32.07 9.06
N GLN A 276 -13.72 30.97 8.43
CA GLN A 276 -13.28 30.98 7.05
C GLN A 276 -14.40 31.23 6.04
N ARG A 277 -15.62 30.72 6.26
CA ARG A 277 -16.78 30.99 5.41
C ARG A 277 -17.11 32.50 5.32
N ARG A 278 -16.83 33.29 6.35
CA ARG A 278 -17.00 34.74 6.33
C ARG A 278 -16.04 35.45 5.37
N LEU A 279 -14.97 34.78 4.94
CA LEU A 279 -14.01 35.29 3.98
C LEU A 279 -14.38 34.90 2.53
N CYS A 280 -15.42 34.11 2.36
CA CYS A 280 -15.89 33.66 1.04
C CYS A 280 -16.99 34.60 0.53
N ASP A 281 -16.96 34.91 -0.76
CA ASP A 281 -18.02 35.71 -1.42
C ASP A 281 -19.14 34.78 -1.91
N ILE A 282 -18.80 33.53 -2.33
CA ILE A 282 -19.76 32.46 -2.60
C ILE A 282 -19.29 31.20 -1.83
N VAL A 283 -20.22 30.53 -1.16
CA VAL A 283 -19.98 29.27 -0.47
C VAL A 283 -20.84 28.19 -1.11
N VAL A 284 -20.21 27.28 -1.84
CA VAL A 284 -20.85 26.10 -2.44
C VAL A 284 -20.68 24.93 -1.45
N ARG A 285 -21.80 24.41 -0.95
CA ARG A 285 -21.82 23.24 -0.05
C ARG A 285 -22.52 22.06 -0.74
N PRO A 286 -21.77 21.11 -1.29
CA PRO A 286 -22.33 19.84 -1.79
C PRO A 286 -23.05 19.08 -0.66
N ASP A 287 -24.16 18.44 -1.00
CA ASP A 287 -24.84 17.55 -0.07
C ASP A 287 -23.98 16.31 0.21
N THR A 288 -23.65 16.09 1.48
CA THR A 288 -22.83 14.97 1.96
C THR A 288 -23.64 13.87 2.64
N GLU A 289 -24.97 14.02 2.79
CA GLU A 289 -25.79 13.04 3.49
C GLU A 289 -25.92 11.71 2.73
N GLY A 290 -25.97 10.62 3.46
CA GLY A 290 -26.20 9.27 2.92
C GLY A 290 -25.02 8.64 2.16
N LEU A 291 -23.88 9.32 2.00
CA LEU A 291 -22.64 8.73 1.50
C LEU A 291 -21.53 8.87 2.54
N SER A 292 -20.83 7.76 2.80
CA SER A 292 -19.70 7.73 3.72
C SER A 292 -18.51 8.55 3.19
N SER A 293 -17.79 9.22 4.09
CA SER A 293 -16.48 9.84 3.77
C SER A 293 -15.43 8.84 3.27
N ARG A 294 -15.69 7.52 3.34
CA ARG A 294 -14.87 6.44 2.81
C ARG A 294 -15.44 5.84 1.52
N ALA A 295 -16.46 6.46 0.89
CA ALA A 295 -17.06 5.99 -0.35
C ALA A 295 -16.20 6.39 -1.57
N TRP A 296 -14.95 5.89 -1.62
CA TRP A 296 -13.96 6.21 -2.64
C TRP A 296 -14.39 5.75 -4.04
N ASN A 297 -15.11 4.64 -4.13
CA ASN A 297 -15.57 4.07 -5.40
C ASN A 297 -16.88 4.71 -5.90
N GLU A 298 -17.45 5.64 -5.14
CA GLU A 298 -18.69 6.35 -5.50
C GLU A 298 -18.40 7.75 -6.08
N HIS A 299 -17.25 7.91 -6.76
CA HIS A 299 -16.74 9.19 -7.25
C HIS A 299 -17.74 9.92 -8.16
N GLU A 300 -18.48 9.20 -9.03
CA GLU A 300 -19.49 9.80 -9.91
C GLU A 300 -20.63 10.47 -9.14
N GLN A 301 -21.04 9.87 -8.00
CA GLN A 301 -22.04 10.49 -7.14
C GLN A 301 -21.50 11.77 -6.51
N TRP A 302 -20.24 11.77 -6.07
CA TRP A 302 -19.60 12.98 -5.55
C TRP A 302 -19.47 14.07 -6.60
N PHE A 303 -19.05 13.76 -7.82
CA PHE A 303 -19.00 14.72 -8.92
C PHE A 303 -20.35 15.34 -9.17
N THR A 304 -21.41 14.53 -9.24
CA THR A 304 -22.79 14.98 -9.46
C THR A 304 -23.28 15.88 -8.35
N ARG A 305 -23.02 15.54 -7.08
CA ARG A 305 -23.41 16.37 -5.92
C ARG A 305 -22.69 17.70 -5.92
N GLY A 306 -21.39 17.72 -6.26
CA GLY A 306 -20.63 18.94 -6.42
C GLY A 306 -21.20 19.87 -7.49
N ALA A 307 -21.48 19.32 -8.68
CA ALA A 307 -22.08 20.06 -9.78
C ALA A 307 -23.47 20.59 -9.39
N SER A 308 -24.34 19.75 -8.81
CA SER A 308 -25.69 20.16 -8.40
C SER A 308 -25.67 21.30 -7.38
N ALA A 309 -24.73 21.29 -6.44
CA ALA A 309 -24.60 22.36 -5.46
C ALA A 309 -24.12 23.67 -6.11
N ALA A 310 -23.19 23.60 -7.06
CA ALA A 310 -22.70 24.78 -7.78
C ALA A 310 -23.77 25.38 -8.71
N GLU A 311 -24.63 24.55 -9.29
CA GLU A 311 -25.75 24.99 -10.14
C GLU A 311 -26.72 25.91 -9.40
N LEU A 312 -26.88 25.79 -8.08
CA LEU A 312 -27.71 26.68 -7.29
C LEU A 312 -27.23 28.13 -7.31
N TYR A 313 -25.96 28.35 -7.62
CA TYR A 313 -25.31 29.67 -7.70
C TYR A 313 -24.97 30.06 -9.14
N ARG A 314 -25.56 29.41 -10.17
CA ARG A 314 -25.17 29.60 -11.58
C ARG A 314 -25.26 31.06 -12.03
N ASP A 315 -26.28 31.80 -11.61
CA ASP A 315 -26.44 33.19 -12.00
C ASP A 315 -25.38 34.09 -11.34
N ASP A 316 -25.09 33.89 -10.06
CA ASP A 316 -24.00 34.60 -9.36
C ASP A 316 -22.64 34.28 -9.99
N ILE A 317 -22.39 32.99 -10.30
CA ILE A 317 -21.16 32.50 -10.94
C ILE A 317 -20.98 33.14 -12.32
N ARG A 318 -22.07 33.29 -13.12
CA ARG A 318 -22.03 33.98 -14.42
C ARG A 318 -21.72 35.46 -14.25
N ALA A 319 -22.32 36.12 -13.26
CA ALA A 319 -22.02 37.52 -12.97
C ALA A 319 -20.54 37.73 -12.61
N VAL A 320 -19.93 36.79 -11.89
CA VAL A 320 -18.49 36.79 -11.61
C VAL A 320 -17.69 36.66 -12.91
N ALA A 321 -18.06 35.74 -13.80
CA ALA A 321 -17.39 35.54 -15.09
C ALA A 321 -17.46 36.81 -15.98
N GLU A 322 -18.62 37.45 -16.01
CA GLU A 322 -18.82 38.72 -16.73
C GLU A 322 -17.96 39.84 -16.12
N GLY A 323 -17.87 39.90 -14.78
CA GLY A 323 -17.04 40.88 -14.04
C GLY A 323 -15.54 40.72 -14.31
N GLN A 324 -15.09 39.55 -14.72
CA GLN A 324 -13.69 39.30 -15.08
C GLN A 324 -13.30 39.90 -16.42
N GLY A 325 -14.28 40.27 -17.26
CA GLY A 325 -14.04 40.83 -18.59
C GLY A 325 -13.41 39.85 -19.58
N PRO A 326 -13.01 40.32 -20.79
CA PRO A 326 -12.46 39.48 -21.84
C PRO A 326 -11.19 38.77 -21.37
N ARG A 327 -10.99 37.55 -21.90
CA ARG A 327 -9.85 36.70 -21.53
C ARG A 327 -8.55 37.41 -21.97
N PRO A 328 -7.65 37.80 -21.04
CA PRO A 328 -6.35 38.31 -21.45
C PRO A 328 -5.54 37.17 -22.11
N GLU A 329 -4.56 37.53 -22.92
CA GLU A 329 -3.49 36.58 -23.27
C GLU A 329 -2.86 36.04 -22.00
N PRO A 330 -2.32 34.79 -22.01
CA PRO A 330 -1.75 34.20 -20.81
C PRO A 330 -0.77 35.16 -20.15
N LEU A 331 -1.06 35.58 -18.93
CA LEU A 331 -0.27 36.58 -18.17
C LEU A 331 1.12 36.09 -17.80
N ARG A 332 1.41 34.82 -18.00
CA ARG A 332 2.70 34.18 -17.70
C ARG A 332 3.14 33.37 -18.92
N ALA A 333 4.45 33.41 -19.17
CA ALA A 333 5.06 32.47 -20.10
C ALA A 333 4.68 31.03 -19.66
N PRO A 334 4.33 30.16 -20.62
CA PRO A 334 4.09 28.76 -20.27
C PRO A 334 5.28 28.25 -19.46
N ILE A 335 4.99 27.61 -18.32
CA ILE A 335 6.03 26.86 -17.61
C ILE A 335 6.57 25.86 -18.64
N GLU A 336 7.89 25.73 -18.69
CA GLU A 336 8.51 24.67 -19.45
C GLU A 336 8.15 23.34 -18.76
N SER A 337 6.96 22.84 -19.11
CA SER A 337 6.42 21.58 -18.61
C SER A 337 7.36 20.44 -18.99
N LEU A 338 7.56 19.53 -18.08
CA LEU A 338 8.23 18.28 -18.42
C LEU A 338 7.34 17.48 -19.39
N GLY A 339 7.95 16.93 -20.44
CA GLY A 339 7.27 15.98 -21.32
C GLY A 339 6.99 14.65 -20.63
N ASP A 340 6.53 13.65 -21.37
CA ASP A 340 6.25 12.30 -20.86
C ASP A 340 7.49 11.64 -20.23
N SER A 341 8.68 12.06 -20.65
CA SER A 341 9.94 11.63 -20.07
C SER A 341 10.92 12.81 -20.00
N VAL A 342 11.84 12.75 -19.04
CA VAL A 342 12.89 13.73 -18.86
C VAL A 342 14.25 13.05 -18.87
N ARG A 343 15.23 13.71 -19.49
CA ARG A 343 16.62 13.28 -19.41
C ARG A 343 17.17 13.65 -18.03
N VAL A 344 17.66 12.64 -17.32
CA VAL A 344 18.32 12.79 -16.01
C VAL A 344 19.82 12.93 -16.26
N ASP A 345 20.39 14.10 -15.96
CA ASP A 345 21.80 14.36 -16.20
C ASP A 345 22.66 14.06 -14.96
N PHE A 346 22.06 14.10 -13.75
CA PHE A 346 22.72 13.80 -12.48
C PHE A 346 21.81 12.98 -11.58
N VAL A 347 22.39 12.02 -10.83
CA VAL A 347 21.68 11.22 -9.83
C VAL A 347 22.34 11.39 -8.48
N GLN A 348 21.60 11.89 -7.50
CA GLN A 348 22.05 12.07 -6.12
C GLN A 348 21.16 11.29 -5.17
N VAL A 349 21.75 10.71 -4.12
CA VAL A 349 21.01 10.00 -3.06
C VAL A 349 21.31 10.73 -1.74
N GLU A 350 20.26 11.17 -1.07
CA GLU A 350 20.29 11.81 0.25
C GLU A 350 19.72 10.85 1.30
N GLY A 351 20.20 10.98 2.56
CA GLY A 351 19.73 10.15 3.68
C GLY A 351 20.41 8.79 3.81
N ALA A 352 21.12 8.32 2.78
CA ALA A 352 21.92 7.11 2.86
C ALA A 352 23.18 7.36 3.68
N THR A 353 23.28 6.71 4.85
CA THR A 353 24.43 6.86 5.77
C THR A 353 25.49 5.78 5.56
N ARG A 354 25.13 4.66 4.94
CA ARG A 354 26.00 3.51 4.68
C ARG A 354 26.32 3.39 3.19
N ALA A 355 27.55 2.99 2.87
CA ALA A 355 27.96 2.75 1.48
C ALA A 355 27.11 1.66 0.81
N GLN A 356 26.75 0.60 1.56
CA GLN A 356 25.91 -0.48 1.07
C GLN A 356 24.49 -0.01 0.72
N THR A 357 23.93 0.93 1.49
CA THR A 357 22.65 1.56 1.19
C THR A 357 22.72 2.33 -0.12
N LEU A 358 23.76 3.11 -0.29
CA LEU A 358 23.97 3.92 -1.49
C LEU A 358 24.07 3.03 -2.74
N GLU A 359 24.80 1.91 -2.65
CA GLU A 359 24.94 0.92 -3.72
C GLU A 359 23.59 0.28 -4.04
N LEU A 360 22.85 -0.18 -3.01
CA LEU A 360 21.53 -0.79 -3.16
C LEU A 360 20.55 0.17 -3.85
N VAL A 361 20.45 1.41 -3.37
CA VAL A 361 19.55 2.41 -3.94
C VAL A 361 19.87 2.68 -5.41
N ARG A 362 21.15 2.84 -5.75
CA ARG A 362 21.58 3.08 -7.13
C ARG A 362 21.27 1.91 -8.07
N GLU A 363 21.46 0.68 -7.60
CA GLU A 363 21.19 -0.51 -8.41
C GLU A 363 19.69 -0.78 -8.56
N GLU A 364 18.89 -0.66 -7.51
CA GLU A 364 17.42 -0.88 -7.58
C GLU A 364 16.73 0.21 -8.42
N ILE A 365 17.11 1.48 -8.24
CA ILE A 365 16.59 2.57 -9.07
C ILE A 365 17.09 2.43 -10.52
N GLY A 366 18.33 1.98 -10.72
CA GLY A 366 18.89 1.65 -12.03
C GLY A 366 18.84 2.81 -13.04
N VAL A 367 18.71 4.08 -12.59
CA VAL A 367 18.77 5.25 -13.45
C VAL A 367 20.22 5.61 -13.71
N VAL A 368 20.58 5.63 -14.98
CA VAL A 368 21.93 6.03 -15.42
C VAL A 368 21.90 7.50 -15.88
N GLU A 369 22.94 8.24 -15.55
CA GLU A 369 23.12 9.63 -16.03
C GLU A 369 23.05 9.68 -17.56
N GLY A 370 22.22 10.59 -18.09
CA GLY A 370 21.90 10.71 -19.50
C GLY A 370 20.69 9.88 -19.97
N GLU A 371 20.09 9.07 -19.11
CA GLU A 371 18.89 8.28 -19.43
C GLU A 371 17.62 9.14 -19.43
N PHE A 372 16.67 8.80 -20.31
CA PHE A 372 15.33 9.35 -20.28
C PHE A 372 14.43 8.53 -19.36
N VAL A 373 13.82 9.18 -18.36
CA VAL A 373 12.96 8.55 -17.36
C VAL A 373 11.59 9.18 -17.39
N SER A 374 10.53 8.36 -17.38
CA SER A 374 9.15 8.81 -17.22
C SER A 374 8.72 8.72 -15.74
N ALA A 375 7.65 9.44 -15.40
CA ALA A 375 7.02 9.36 -14.08
C ALA A 375 6.66 7.91 -13.70
N GLU A 376 6.10 7.16 -14.64
CA GLU A 376 5.67 5.77 -14.43
C GLU A 376 6.86 4.85 -14.15
N ALA A 377 7.93 4.96 -14.98
CA ALA A 377 9.14 4.17 -14.79
C ALA A 377 9.80 4.46 -13.44
N LEU A 378 9.89 5.74 -13.05
CA LEU A 378 10.48 6.12 -11.77
C LEU A 378 9.63 5.65 -10.59
N SER A 379 8.31 5.85 -10.65
CA SER A 379 7.38 5.36 -9.63
C SER A 379 7.48 3.85 -9.45
N SER A 380 7.58 3.09 -10.54
CA SER A 380 7.76 1.64 -10.50
C SER A 380 9.06 1.25 -9.77
N ARG A 381 10.19 1.87 -10.12
CA ARG A 381 11.49 1.61 -9.51
C ARG A 381 11.53 1.98 -8.02
N LEU A 382 10.86 3.08 -7.64
CA LEU A 382 10.74 3.47 -6.23
C LEU A 382 9.87 2.49 -5.43
N SER A 383 8.79 1.99 -6.02
CA SER A 383 7.96 0.94 -5.40
C SER A 383 8.76 -0.36 -5.23
N ASP A 384 9.68 -0.65 -6.15
CA ASP A 384 10.58 -1.79 -6.04
C ASP A 384 11.58 -1.64 -4.89
N LEU A 385 12.11 -0.43 -4.72
CA LEU A 385 12.99 -0.12 -3.59
C LEU A 385 12.25 -0.21 -2.25
N ASP A 386 11.03 0.31 -2.20
CA ASP A 386 10.14 0.25 -1.04
C ASP A 386 9.79 -1.20 -0.65
N ALA A 387 9.60 -2.08 -1.65
CA ALA A 387 9.34 -3.50 -1.45
C ALA A 387 10.49 -4.26 -0.78
N THR A 388 11.70 -3.71 -0.71
CA THR A 388 12.81 -4.33 0.04
C THR A 388 12.57 -4.35 1.55
N GLY A 389 11.75 -3.43 2.07
CA GLY A 389 11.47 -3.27 3.51
C GLY A 389 12.65 -2.70 4.31
N LEU A 390 13.70 -2.20 3.65
CA LEU A 390 14.90 -1.64 4.29
C LEU A 390 14.80 -0.15 4.56
N PHE A 391 13.78 0.49 3.99
CA PHE A 391 13.57 1.93 4.05
C PHE A 391 12.21 2.25 4.65
N GLY A 392 12.11 3.41 5.27
CA GLY A 392 10.87 4.09 5.54
C GLY A 392 10.31 4.69 4.24
N LEU A 393 9.87 5.95 4.28
CA LEU A 393 9.38 6.61 3.07
C LEU A 393 10.54 6.92 2.10
N VAL A 394 10.41 6.45 0.86
CA VAL A 394 11.32 6.80 -0.24
C VAL A 394 10.63 7.80 -1.16
N ARG A 395 11.28 8.92 -1.44
CA ARG A 395 10.75 10.01 -2.26
C ARG A 395 11.82 10.57 -3.18
N TYR A 396 11.43 11.36 -4.19
CA TYR A 396 12.36 12.02 -5.09
C TYR A 396 11.96 13.47 -5.37
N ARG A 397 12.92 14.23 -5.85
CA ARG A 397 12.71 15.53 -6.47
C ARG A 397 13.54 15.66 -7.75
N LEU A 398 13.04 16.44 -8.69
CA LEU A 398 13.74 16.80 -9.92
C LEU A 398 14.14 18.27 -9.87
N ASP A 399 15.42 18.56 -9.80
CA ASP A 399 15.93 19.95 -9.77
C ASP A 399 16.55 20.33 -11.11
N ARG A 400 16.20 21.54 -11.60
CA ARG A 400 16.94 22.16 -12.70
C ARG A 400 18.23 22.73 -12.17
N VAL A 401 19.35 22.20 -12.65
CA VAL A 401 20.69 22.60 -12.25
C VAL A 401 21.49 23.05 -13.47
N PRO A 402 22.60 23.79 -13.30
CA PRO A 402 23.50 24.07 -14.42
C PRO A 402 23.98 22.76 -15.05
N GLY A 403 23.63 22.55 -16.32
CA GLY A 403 23.98 21.34 -17.07
C GLY A 403 22.85 20.34 -17.26
N GLY A 404 21.64 20.56 -16.71
CA GLY A 404 20.50 19.70 -16.98
C GLY A 404 19.55 19.49 -15.80
N ILE A 405 19.03 18.28 -15.66
CA ILE A 405 18.13 17.89 -14.57
C ILE A 405 18.80 16.91 -13.64
N ALA A 406 18.76 17.21 -12.35
CA ALA A 406 19.21 16.33 -11.28
C ALA A 406 18.00 15.56 -10.69
N LEU A 407 18.10 14.24 -10.64
CA LEU A 407 17.24 13.39 -9.86
C LEU A 407 17.85 13.22 -8.46
N ILE A 408 17.14 13.68 -7.46
CA ILE A 408 17.57 13.59 -6.06
C ILE A 408 16.63 12.63 -5.35
N LEU A 409 17.17 11.49 -4.94
CA LEU A 409 16.45 10.46 -4.18
C LEU A 409 16.68 10.71 -2.70
N HIS A 410 15.60 10.79 -1.94
CA HIS A 410 15.66 10.87 -0.49
C HIS A 410 15.20 9.56 0.11
N VAL A 411 16.07 8.91 0.89
CA VAL A 411 15.80 7.61 1.53
C VAL A 411 15.99 7.75 3.04
N GLU A 412 15.06 7.17 3.79
CA GLU A 412 15.18 7.05 5.24
C GLU A 412 15.62 5.62 5.56
N GLU A 413 16.86 5.46 6.09
CA GLU A 413 17.37 4.15 6.52
C GLU A 413 16.64 3.68 7.78
N GLN A 414 15.39 3.30 7.64
CA GLN A 414 14.55 2.84 8.72
C GLN A 414 13.97 1.46 8.36
N PRO A 415 14.67 0.36 8.74
CA PRO A 415 14.16 -0.98 8.49
C PRO A 415 12.78 -1.16 9.12
N ARG A 416 11.88 -1.79 8.39
CA ARG A 416 10.51 -2.09 8.86
C ARG A 416 10.52 -3.35 9.74
N ASP A 417 11.22 -3.27 10.87
CA ASP A 417 11.22 -4.33 11.87
C ASP A 417 9.87 -4.40 12.55
N ARG A 418 9.38 -5.62 12.81
CA ARG A 418 8.03 -5.79 13.35
C ARG A 418 7.86 -7.05 14.17
N VAL A 419 6.89 -6.99 15.07
CA VAL A 419 6.30 -8.12 15.77
C VAL A 419 4.90 -8.32 15.23
N GLY A 420 4.57 -9.54 14.85
CA GLY A 420 3.27 -9.92 14.35
C GLY A 420 2.53 -10.85 15.30
N VAL A 421 1.21 -10.69 15.36
CA VAL A 421 0.32 -11.59 16.09
C VAL A 421 -0.74 -12.11 15.12
N GLY A 422 -0.93 -13.42 15.10
CA GLY A 422 -1.98 -14.10 14.34
C GLY A 422 -2.88 -14.91 15.27
N LEU A 423 -4.13 -15.02 14.91
CA LEU A 423 -5.11 -15.88 15.56
C LEU A 423 -5.80 -16.71 14.48
N ARG A 424 -5.93 -17.99 14.75
CA ARG A 424 -6.73 -18.91 13.94
C ARG A 424 -7.60 -19.78 14.85
N TYR A 425 -8.80 -20.01 14.44
CA TYR A 425 -9.69 -21.04 14.96
C TYR A 425 -10.25 -21.85 13.80
N ASP A 426 -10.21 -23.15 13.91
CA ASP A 426 -10.96 -24.08 13.07
C ASP A 426 -11.42 -25.29 13.92
N ASP A 427 -12.41 -25.97 13.43
CA ASP A 427 -13.05 -27.10 14.13
C ASP A 427 -12.21 -28.40 14.07
N GLU A 428 -11.28 -28.53 13.12
CA GLU A 428 -10.38 -29.69 13.01
C GLU A 428 -9.17 -29.57 13.96
N ARG A 429 -8.55 -28.38 14.02
CA ARG A 429 -7.29 -28.14 14.75
C ARG A 429 -7.41 -27.06 15.83
N ARG A 430 -8.67 -26.73 16.20
CA ARG A 430 -9.03 -25.79 17.27
C ARG A 430 -8.35 -24.43 17.14
N ALA A 431 -8.07 -23.78 18.28
CA ALA A 431 -7.44 -22.46 18.33
C ALA A 431 -5.91 -22.57 18.23
N ALA A 432 -5.33 -21.65 17.46
CA ALA A 432 -3.88 -21.45 17.44
C ALA A 432 -3.54 -19.96 17.47
N LEU A 433 -2.48 -19.63 18.20
CA LEU A 433 -1.87 -18.31 18.26
C LEU A 433 -0.53 -18.35 17.52
N LEU A 434 -0.27 -17.32 16.77
CA LEU A 434 0.99 -17.10 16.08
C LEU A 434 1.65 -15.82 16.59
N PHE A 435 2.91 -15.92 16.98
CA PHE A 435 3.77 -14.78 17.25
C PHE A 435 4.91 -14.79 16.25
N THR A 436 5.14 -13.69 15.59
CA THR A 436 6.22 -13.56 14.62
C THR A 436 7.07 -12.34 14.94
N THR A 437 8.35 -12.43 14.63
CA THR A 437 9.24 -11.27 14.64
C THR A 437 10.03 -11.25 13.34
N THR A 438 10.11 -10.10 12.69
CA THR A 438 10.95 -9.89 11.52
C THR A 438 11.92 -8.76 11.84
N ILE A 439 13.22 -9.04 11.74
CA ILE A 439 14.30 -8.09 12.00
C ILE A 439 15.21 -8.05 10.78
N HIS A 440 15.38 -6.86 10.23
CA HIS A 440 16.29 -6.63 9.12
C HIS A 440 17.69 -6.30 9.63
N ASN A 441 18.71 -6.67 8.85
CA ASN A 441 20.10 -6.29 9.10
C ASN A 441 20.69 -6.77 10.44
N LEU A 442 20.09 -7.75 11.13
CA LEU A 442 20.55 -8.23 12.44
C LEU A 442 21.97 -8.80 12.39
N VAL A 443 22.28 -9.60 11.36
CA VAL A 443 23.60 -10.25 11.20
C VAL A 443 24.42 -9.53 10.14
N ARG A 444 23.83 -9.26 8.98
CA ARG A 444 24.49 -8.55 7.86
C ARG A 444 23.49 -7.65 7.15
N TYR A 445 23.99 -6.58 6.53
CA TYR A 445 23.17 -5.70 5.70
C TYR A 445 22.47 -6.49 4.57
N GLY A 446 21.18 -6.22 4.34
CA GLY A 446 20.34 -6.92 3.39
C GLY A 446 19.84 -8.31 3.87
N SER A 447 20.09 -8.67 5.14
CA SER A 447 19.54 -9.90 5.70
C SER A 447 18.23 -9.67 6.44
N ILE A 448 17.41 -10.73 6.48
CA ILE A 448 16.15 -10.79 7.23
C ILE A 448 16.27 -11.97 8.20
N SER A 449 16.13 -11.70 9.48
CA SER A 449 16.04 -12.71 10.54
C SER A 449 14.60 -12.78 11.02
N ARG A 450 14.07 -13.99 11.14
CA ARG A 450 12.69 -14.24 11.55
C ARG A 450 12.63 -15.22 12.68
N PHE A 451 11.74 -14.93 13.60
CA PHE A 451 11.30 -15.86 14.65
C PHE A 451 9.81 -16.09 14.51
N GLU A 452 9.37 -17.32 14.65
CA GLU A 452 7.97 -17.72 14.69
C GLU A 452 7.74 -18.64 15.88
N LEU A 453 6.73 -18.32 16.67
CA LEU A 453 6.19 -19.19 17.71
C LEU A 453 4.71 -19.40 17.42
N ARG A 454 4.32 -20.62 17.13
CA ARG A 454 2.94 -21.05 17.03
C ARG A 454 2.61 -21.90 18.26
N VAL A 455 1.48 -21.61 18.88
CA VAL A 455 0.97 -22.33 20.03
C VAL A 455 -0.48 -22.73 19.77
N GLY A 456 -0.77 -24.01 19.90
CA GLY A 456 -2.09 -24.60 19.68
C GLY A 456 -2.02 -26.12 19.82
N GLU A 457 -2.89 -26.86 19.15
CA GLU A 457 -2.82 -28.33 19.08
C GLU A 457 -1.49 -28.79 18.46
N GLU A 458 -1.00 -28.06 17.49
CA GLU A 458 0.37 -28.17 16.97
C GLU A 458 1.19 -26.97 17.46
N THR A 459 2.32 -27.23 18.08
CA THR A 459 3.26 -26.19 18.51
C THR A 459 4.47 -26.18 17.59
N ARG A 460 4.91 -24.98 17.19
CA ARG A 460 6.09 -24.82 16.33
C ARG A 460 6.91 -23.62 16.76
N ILE A 461 8.21 -23.81 16.81
CA ILE A 461 9.21 -22.75 16.93
C ILE A 461 10.06 -22.77 15.68
N LEU A 462 10.24 -21.61 15.06
CA LEU A 462 11.05 -21.48 13.86
C LEU A 462 11.96 -20.25 13.98
N LEU A 463 13.23 -20.46 13.69
CA LEU A 463 14.24 -19.41 13.50
C LEU A 463 14.74 -19.48 12.09
N SER A 464 14.61 -18.43 11.33
CA SER A 464 15.12 -18.39 9.97
C SER A 464 15.97 -17.14 9.71
N TYR A 465 16.99 -17.34 8.93
CA TYR A 465 17.88 -16.31 8.41
C TYR A 465 17.87 -16.38 6.88
N LEU A 466 17.53 -15.28 6.25
CA LEU A 466 17.51 -15.15 4.78
C LEU A 466 18.44 -14.00 4.38
N ARG A 467 19.23 -14.20 3.35
CA ARG A 467 20.07 -13.17 2.75
C ARG A 467 19.97 -13.20 1.23
N ARG A 468 19.83 -12.04 0.63
CA ARG A 468 19.99 -11.83 -0.81
C ARG A 468 21.44 -11.51 -1.12
N HIS A 469 22.03 -12.22 -2.08
CA HIS A 469 23.45 -12.10 -2.41
C HIS A 469 23.74 -11.13 -3.55
N SER A 470 22.72 -10.65 -4.23
CA SER A 470 22.87 -9.59 -5.23
C SER A 470 21.85 -8.49 -4.96
N VAL A 471 22.18 -7.30 -5.34
CA VAL A 471 21.30 -6.15 -5.25
C VAL A 471 20.04 -6.35 -6.11
N THR A 472 20.17 -7.03 -7.24
CA THR A 472 19.03 -7.43 -8.09
C THR A 472 18.16 -8.55 -7.49
N GLY A 473 18.48 -9.04 -6.27
CA GLY A 473 17.70 -10.08 -5.57
C GLY A 473 17.65 -11.44 -6.27
N ARG A 474 18.52 -11.69 -7.25
CA ARG A 474 18.47 -12.92 -8.06
C ARG A 474 18.96 -14.16 -7.35
N VAL A 475 19.78 -14.01 -6.31
CA VAL A 475 20.30 -15.14 -5.53
C VAL A 475 19.93 -14.96 -4.07
N GLU A 476 19.22 -15.91 -3.53
CA GLU A 476 18.84 -15.94 -2.11
C GLU A 476 19.46 -17.16 -1.45
N GLY A 477 19.99 -16.97 -0.23
CA GLY A 477 20.45 -18.07 0.61
C GLY A 477 19.87 -17.94 2.00
N GLY A 478 19.49 -19.06 2.60
CA GLY A 478 18.87 -19.06 3.90
C GLY A 478 19.15 -20.28 4.74
N THR A 479 19.00 -20.15 6.04
CA THR A 479 19.09 -21.25 7.00
C THR A 479 17.88 -21.17 7.94
N THR A 480 17.25 -22.30 8.20
CA THR A 480 16.10 -22.40 9.10
C THR A 480 16.34 -23.50 10.13
N LEU A 481 16.18 -23.17 11.38
CA LEU A 481 16.05 -24.11 12.50
C LEU A 481 14.60 -24.16 12.91
N ALA A 482 14.01 -25.34 12.96
CA ALA A 482 12.64 -25.51 13.41
C ALA A 482 12.53 -26.68 14.40
N TRP A 483 11.65 -26.48 15.36
CA TRP A 483 11.13 -27.51 16.24
C TRP A 483 9.61 -27.50 16.16
N SER A 484 9.00 -28.67 16.03
CA SER A 484 7.57 -28.82 15.92
C SER A 484 7.11 -30.01 16.72
N GLN A 485 5.96 -29.88 17.39
CA GLN A 485 5.29 -30.94 18.13
C GLN A 485 3.82 -30.98 17.74
N GLY A 486 3.28 -32.17 17.55
CA GLY A 486 1.87 -32.37 17.21
C GLY A 486 1.49 -33.84 17.26
N THR A 487 0.32 -34.14 16.72
CA THR A 487 -0.24 -35.51 16.71
C THR A 487 -0.38 -35.98 15.27
N LEU A 488 0.00 -37.20 14.98
CA LEU A 488 -0.22 -37.89 13.75
C LEU A 488 -1.30 -38.98 13.97
N LEU A 489 -2.29 -38.99 13.09
CA LEU A 489 -3.34 -40.00 13.14
C LEU A 489 -2.98 -41.16 12.19
N LEU A 490 -2.80 -42.32 12.75
CA LEU A 490 -2.47 -43.54 11.99
C LEU A 490 -3.62 -44.52 11.99
N GLY A 491 -3.89 -45.16 10.87
CA GLY A 491 -4.84 -46.26 10.71
C GLY A 491 -6.15 -45.92 10.03
N ASP A 492 -6.70 -46.90 9.38
CA ASP A 492 -7.87 -46.79 8.48
C ASP A 492 -9.19 -46.93 9.26
N SER A 493 -9.30 -47.92 10.12
CA SER A 493 -10.53 -48.26 10.92
C SER A 493 -10.36 -48.04 12.41
N THR A 494 -9.13 -48.08 12.93
CA THR A 494 -8.77 -47.80 14.31
C THR A 494 -7.73 -46.66 14.30
N ARG A 495 -8.19 -45.42 14.49
CA ARG A 495 -7.31 -44.28 14.56
C ARG A 495 -6.47 -44.31 15.82
N VAL A 496 -5.15 -44.37 15.70
CA VAL A 496 -4.20 -44.26 16.79
C VAL A 496 -3.62 -42.83 16.73
N GLU A 497 -3.81 -42.11 17.79
CA GLU A 497 -3.17 -40.79 17.99
C GLU A 497 -1.76 -41.02 18.52
N THR A 498 -0.77 -40.56 17.77
CA THR A 498 0.64 -40.69 18.15
C THR A 498 1.27 -39.32 18.22
N GLY A 499 1.84 -38.99 19.37
CA GLY A 499 2.64 -37.78 19.52
C GLY A 499 3.90 -37.85 18.70
N ILE A 500 4.20 -36.78 17.97
CA ILE A 500 5.40 -36.66 17.15
C ILE A 500 6.11 -35.33 17.42
N GLU A 501 7.41 -35.41 17.58
CA GLU A 501 8.31 -34.25 17.69
C GLU A 501 9.31 -34.25 16.56
N ILE A 502 9.43 -33.14 15.85
CA ILE A 502 10.33 -32.96 14.72
C ILE A 502 11.26 -31.79 15.00
N THR A 503 12.57 -32.05 15.04
CA THR A 503 13.61 -31.01 15.05
C THR A 503 14.34 -31.02 13.72
N SER A 504 14.42 -29.88 13.04
CA SER A 504 15.05 -29.81 11.73
C SER A 504 15.95 -28.58 11.59
N LEU A 505 17.04 -28.78 10.85
CA LEU A 505 17.94 -27.72 10.38
C LEU A 505 18.01 -27.81 8.85
N SER A 506 17.58 -26.76 8.18
CA SER A 506 17.72 -26.67 6.72
C SER A 506 18.58 -25.48 6.32
N THR A 507 19.28 -25.63 5.21
CA THR A 507 20.00 -24.54 4.55
C THR A 507 19.81 -24.67 3.05
N GLY A 508 19.57 -23.54 2.39
CA GLY A 508 19.27 -23.53 0.96
C GLY A 508 19.90 -22.36 0.24
N LEU A 509 20.04 -22.55 -1.07
CA LEU A 509 20.46 -21.54 -2.02
C LEU A 509 19.54 -21.63 -3.24
N GLY A 510 19.00 -20.49 -3.68
CA GLY A 510 18.07 -20.43 -4.79
C GLY A 510 18.29 -19.22 -5.68
N PHE A 511 17.81 -19.36 -6.90
CA PHE A 511 17.69 -18.27 -7.87
C PHE A 511 16.24 -17.78 -7.89
N VAL A 512 16.07 -16.46 -7.89
CA VAL A 512 14.78 -15.80 -7.97
C VAL A 512 14.60 -15.22 -9.37
N PHE A 513 13.51 -15.61 -10.03
CA PHE A 513 13.09 -15.12 -11.34
C PHE A 513 11.95 -14.12 -11.18
N GLY A 514 12.24 -12.87 -11.44
CA GLY A 514 11.31 -11.78 -11.08
C GLY A 514 11.12 -11.72 -9.55
N ARG A 515 9.89 -11.59 -9.09
CA ARG A 515 9.55 -11.52 -7.65
C ARG A 515 8.66 -12.66 -7.17
N SER A 516 8.18 -13.47 -8.10
CA SER A 516 7.14 -14.49 -7.88
C SER A 516 7.64 -15.92 -8.00
N THR A 517 8.83 -16.17 -8.54
CA THR A 517 9.32 -17.53 -8.79
C THR A 517 10.70 -17.72 -8.20
N SER A 518 10.94 -18.83 -7.52
CA SER A 518 12.27 -19.24 -7.06
C SER A 518 12.55 -20.70 -7.41
N LEU A 519 13.79 -20.98 -7.79
CA LEU A 519 14.30 -22.33 -7.99
C LEU A 519 15.53 -22.50 -7.10
N GLY A 520 15.48 -23.45 -6.17
CA GLY A 520 16.56 -23.62 -5.20
C GLY A 520 16.87 -25.07 -4.85
N VAL A 521 18.03 -25.23 -4.24
CA VAL A 521 18.45 -26.47 -3.61
C VAL A 521 18.44 -26.26 -2.10
N GLU A 522 17.85 -27.19 -1.37
CA GLU A 522 17.78 -27.20 0.09
C GLU A 522 18.42 -28.48 0.63
N LEU A 523 19.26 -28.33 1.62
CA LEU A 523 19.81 -29.43 2.42
C LEU A 523 19.09 -29.43 3.76
N LEU A 524 18.64 -30.59 4.20
CA LEU A 524 17.87 -30.78 5.44
C LEU A 524 18.52 -31.87 6.29
N GLY A 525 18.73 -31.59 7.58
CA GLY A 525 18.93 -32.56 8.62
C GLY A 525 17.71 -32.55 9.55
N GLU A 526 17.13 -33.69 9.82
CA GLU A 526 15.91 -33.82 10.60
C GLU A 526 15.99 -34.98 11.58
N ARG A 527 15.56 -34.76 12.82
CA ARG A 527 15.34 -35.78 13.83
C ARG A 527 13.85 -35.80 14.18
N THR A 528 13.28 -36.98 14.05
CA THR A 528 11.91 -37.25 14.42
C THR A 528 11.89 -38.18 15.64
N VAL A 529 11.12 -37.84 16.65
CA VAL A 529 10.91 -38.65 17.87
C VAL A 529 9.42 -38.90 18.01
N SER A 530 9.04 -40.10 18.37
CA SER A 530 7.62 -40.45 18.58
C SER A 530 7.43 -41.16 19.93
N ASP A 531 6.24 -40.96 20.50
CA ASP A 531 5.82 -41.62 21.74
C ASP A 531 5.38 -43.08 21.51
N ASP A 532 5.24 -43.51 20.25
CA ASP A 532 4.72 -44.84 19.90
C ASP A 532 5.79 -45.76 19.30
N ALA A 533 5.81 -46.98 19.77
CA ALA A 533 6.72 -48.02 19.27
C ALA A 533 6.49 -48.39 17.79
N LEU A 534 5.36 -48.00 17.20
CA LEU A 534 5.08 -48.17 15.76
C LEU A 534 5.78 -47.15 14.86
N LEU A 535 6.26 -46.05 15.45
CA LEU A 535 7.02 -45.01 14.79
C LEU A 535 8.41 -44.90 15.40
N PRO A 536 9.43 -45.59 14.85
CA PRO A 536 10.78 -45.48 15.40
C PRO A 536 11.31 -44.04 15.30
N ASP A 537 12.17 -43.66 16.24
CA ASP A 537 12.98 -42.46 16.13
C ASP A 537 13.78 -42.50 14.81
N VAL A 538 13.75 -41.45 14.05
CA VAL A 538 14.44 -41.36 12.75
C VAL A 538 15.37 -40.16 12.75
N LEU A 539 16.62 -40.35 12.35
CA LEU A 539 17.54 -39.29 11.97
C LEU A 539 17.75 -39.36 10.46
N LEU A 540 17.36 -38.31 9.75
CA LEU A 540 17.53 -38.26 8.31
C LEU A 540 18.33 -37.05 7.85
N ALA A 541 18.96 -37.20 6.71
CA ALA A 541 19.54 -36.11 5.93
C ALA A 541 19.00 -36.17 4.51
N SER A 542 18.61 -35.03 3.95
CA SER A 542 18.12 -34.99 2.57
C SER A 542 18.57 -33.76 1.82
N ALA A 543 18.49 -33.87 0.48
CA ALA A 543 18.67 -32.77 -0.44
C ALA A 543 17.42 -32.66 -1.31
N SER A 544 16.93 -31.45 -1.45
CA SER A 544 15.73 -31.17 -2.25
C SER A 544 16.01 -30.14 -3.33
N LEU A 545 15.40 -30.35 -4.50
CA LEU A 545 15.23 -29.33 -5.53
C LEU A 545 13.81 -28.76 -5.38
N VAL A 546 13.68 -27.44 -5.23
CA VAL A 546 12.41 -26.78 -4.97
C VAL A 546 12.16 -25.70 -6.00
N LEU A 547 11.02 -25.76 -6.68
CA LEU A 547 10.50 -24.70 -7.53
C LEU A 547 9.24 -24.15 -6.86
N ASP A 548 9.27 -22.87 -6.50
CA ASP A 548 8.15 -22.15 -5.95
C ASP A 548 7.70 -21.03 -6.88
N HIS A 549 6.39 -20.90 -7.04
CA HIS A 549 5.77 -19.78 -7.75
C HIS A 549 4.55 -19.27 -6.98
N GLU A 550 4.43 -17.96 -6.83
CA GLU A 550 3.25 -17.35 -6.23
C GLU A 550 3.01 -15.96 -6.84
N SER A 551 1.84 -15.78 -7.45
CA SER A 551 1.41 -14.56 -8.14
C SER A 551 -0.05 -14.19 -7.84
N LEU A 552 -0.57 -14.60 -6.67
CA LEU A 552 -1.94 -14.29 -6.28
C LEU A 552 -2.12 -12.78 -6.11
N ASP A 553 -3.28 -12.26 -6.55
CA ASP A 553 -3.67 -10.86 -6.36
C ASP A 553 -3.85 -10.49 -4.86
N GLN A 554 -4.37 -11.43 -4.07
CA GLN A 554 -4.56 -11.29 -2.62
C GLN A 554 -4.49 -12.65 -1.93
N LEU A 555 -4.14 -12.68 -0.63
CA LEU A 555 -4.05 -13.93 0.12
C LEU A 555 -5.45 -14.46 0.47
N ASP A 556 -6.31 -13.57 1.00
CA ASP A 556 -7.66 -13.91 1.40
C ASP A 556 -8.60 -13.81 0.20
N PHE A 557 -9.25 -14.93 -0.17
CA PHE A 557 -10.18 -15.01 -1.29
C PHE A 557 -9.62 -14.56 -2.66
N PRO A 558 -8.48 -15.11 -3.12
CA PRO A 558 -7.86 -14.72 -4.38
C PRO A 558 -8.79 -14.88 -5.58
N ARG A 559 -8.64 -14.00 -6.57
CA ARG A 559 -9.44 -13.99 -7.81
C ARG A 559 -8.60 -14.32 -9.03
N SER A 560 -7.32 -13.97 -8.98
CA SER A 560 -6.37 -14.19 -10.07
C SER A 560 -5.02 -14.64 -9.54
N GLY A 561 -4.23 -15.27 -10.42
CA GLY A 561 -2.87 -15.69 -10.12
C GLY A 561 -2.74 -17.18 -9.82
N ILE A 562 -1.53 -17.56 -9.49
CA ILE A 562 -1.12 -18.96 -9.28
C ILE A 562 -0.28 -19.03 -8.00
N ASP A 563 -0.51 -20.05 -7.18
CA ASP A 563 0.37 -20.49 -6.10
C ASP A 563 0.73 -21.95 -6.34
N ALA A 564 2.01 -22.27 -6.58
CA ALA A 564 2.46 -23.61 -6.93
C ALA A 564 3.83 -23.89 -6.35
N THR A 565 4.03 -25.13 -5.89
CA THR A 565 5.32 -25.66 -5.43
C THR A 565 5.56 -27.01 -6.02
N VAL A 566 6.75 -27.22 -6.59
CA VAL A 566 7.26 -28.53 -7.01
C VAL A 566 8.51 -28.82 -6.20
N ARG A 567 8.55 -29.97 -5.54
CA ARG A 567 9.69 -30.42 -4.76
C ARG A 567 10.07 -31.84 -5.17
N TRP A 568 11.35 -32.06 -5.31
CA TRP A 568 11.95 -33.38 -5.39
C TRP A 568 13.00 -33.52 -4.31
N GLU A 569 12.85 -34.54 -3.45
CA GLU A 569 13.69 -34.80 -2.28
C GLU A 569 14.35 -36.17 -2.43
N TYR A 570 15.66 -36.25 -2.22
CA TYR A 570 16.39 -37.47 -2.01
C TYR A 570 16.97 -37.45 -0.60
N GLY A 571 16.70 -38.50 0.17
CA GLY A 571 17.12 -38.57 1.57
C GLY A 571 17.71 -39.93 1.95
N VAL A 572 18.42 -39.88 3.07
CA VAL A 572 18.97 -41.09 3.72
C VAL A 572 18.54 -41.08 5.17
N THR A 573 18.16 -42.24 5.70
CA THR A 573 17.83 -42.48 7.09
C THR A 573 18.95 -43.25 7.75
N ASP A 574 19.17 -43.03 9.05
CA ASP A 574 20.17 -43.67 9.89
C ASP A 574 21.54 -43.77 9.25
N ILE A 575 22.32 -42.71 9.35
CA ILE A 575 23.62 -42.49 8.66
C ILE A 575 24.60 -43.67 8.82
N GLN A 576 24.41 -44.58 9.78
CA GLN A 576 25.25 -45.75 10.00
C GLN A 576 24.81 -47.00 9.22
N ASP A 577 23.50 -47.17 8.95
CA ASP A 577 22.91 -48.25 8.16
C ASP A 577 22.06 -47.74 7.00
N ALA A 578 22.60 -46.81 6.26
CA ALA A 578 21.93 -45.91 5.33
C ALA A 578 20.92 -46.57 4.37
N GLY A 579 19.67 -46.49 4.74
CA GLY A 579 18.56 -46.64 3.81
C GLY A 579 18.29 -45.35 3.05
N SER A 580 17.82 -45.44 1.83
CA SER A 580 17.50 -44.24 1.01
C SER A 580 16.05 -44.17 0.63
N PHE A 581 15.57 -42.95 0.46
CA PHE A 581 14.21 -42.66 0.00
C PHE A 581 14.21 -41.52 -1.02
N THR A 582 13.13 -41.44 -1.76
CA THR A 582 12.86 -40.36 -2.70
C THR A 582 11.43 -39.93 -2.56
N VAL A 583 11.18 -38.59 -2.48
CA VAL A 583 9.84 -38.00 -2.45
C VAL A 583 9.74 -36.94 -3.53
N GLY A 584 8.76 -37.06 -4.39
CA GLY A 584 8.39 -36.05 -5.37
C GLY A 584 6.98 -35.51 -5.06
N THR A 585 6.84 -34.19 -5.02
CA THR A 585 5.54 -33.53 -4.84
C THR A 585 5.36 -32.36 -5.81
N ALA A 586 4.14 -32.21 -6.31
CA ALA A 586 3.71 -31.02 -7.03
C ALA A 586 2.33 -30.62 -6.46
N THR A 587 2.24 -29.38 -6.01
CA THR A 587 0.98 -28.79 -5.53
C THR A 587 0.78 -27.44 -6.19
N GLY A 588 -0.47 -27.09 -6.46
CA GLY A 588 -0.76 -25.78 -7.02
C GLY A 588 -2.24 -25.43 -6.98
N THR A 589 -2.51 -24.14 -6.98
CA THR A 589 -3.84 -23.57 -7.15
C THR A 589 -3.73 -22.36 -8.07
N ALA A 590 -4.60 -22.31 -9.09
CA ALA A 590 -4.71 -21.20 -10.03
C ALA A 590 -6.10 -20.60 -9.98
N PHE A 591 -6.17 -19.28 -10.07
CA PHE A 591 -7.42 -18.52 -10.10
C PHE A 591 -7.53 -17.76 -11.41
N LEU A 592 -8.63 -17.95 -12.13
CA LEU A 592 -8.91 -17.30 -13.40
C LEU A 592 -10.15 -16.41 -13.23
N PRO A 593 -10.01 -15.08 -13.32
CA PRO A 593 -11.18 -14.20 -13.32
C PRO A 593 -11.98 -14.40 -14.61
N LEU A 594 -13.28 -14.69 -14.46
CA LEU A 594 -14.22 -14.83 -15.58
C LEU A 594 -14.98 -13.53 -15.82
N HIS A 595 -15.27 -12.80 -14.76
CA HIS A 595 -15.98 -11.52 -14.74
C HIS A 595 -15.67 -10.81 -13.41
N ASP A 596 -16.04 -9.55 -13.24
CA ASP A 596 -15.75 -8.73 -12.03
C ASP A 596 -16.14 -9.40 -10.71
N ARG A 597 -17.13 -10.30 -10.72
CA ARG A 597 -17.63 -10.99 -9.53
C ARG A 597 -17.39 -12.49 -9.56
N TRP A 598 -16.94 -13.07 -10.67
CA TRP A 598 -16.79 -14.50 -10.82
C TRP A 598 -15.34 -14.88 -11.09
N SER A 599 -14.86 -15.92 -10.45
CA SER A 599 -13.58 -16.55 -10.76
C SER A 599 -13.67 -18.07 -10.69
N LEU A 600 -12.83 -18.73 -11.47
CA LEU A 600 -12.68 -20.17 -11.49
C LEU A 600 -11.40 -20.54 -10.75
N GLU A 601 -11.48 -21.53 -9.87
CA GLU A 601 -10.38 -22.08 -9.11
C GLU A 601 -10.03 -23.45 -9.66
N PHE A 602 -8.78 -23.65 -10.06
CA PHE A 602 -8.19 -24.95 -10.39
C PHE A 602 -7.14 -25.27 -9.33
N GLY A 603 -7.21 -26.44 -8.75
CA GLY A 603 -6.23 -26.87 -7.78
C GLY A 603 -5.81 -28.32 -8.01
N GLY A 604 -4.66 -28.68 -7.49
CA GLY A 604 -4.20 -30.05 -7.57
C GLY A 604 -3.01 -30.36 -6.68
N PHE A 605 -2.87 -31.64 -6.41
CA PHE A 605 -1.74 -32.24 -5.76
C PHE A 605 -1.36 -33.56 -6.46
N ALA A 606 -0.09 -33.79 -6.63
CA ALA A 606 0.46 -35.04 -7.08
C ALA A 606 1.72 -35.35 -6.27
N GLY A 607 1.78 -36.51 -5.65
CA GLY A 607 2.90 -36.90 -4.83
C GLY A 607 3.22 -38.39 -4.95
N SER A 608 4.51 -38.74 -4.93
CA SER A 608 4.99 -40.12 -4.88
C SER A 608 6.23 -40.20 -4.01
N ALA A 609 6.23 -41.16 -3.11
CA ALA A 609 7.34 -41.50 -2.23
C ALA A 609 7.76 -42.94 -2.46
N SER A 610 9.07 -43.24 -2.42
CA SER A 610 9.62 -44.56 -2.60
C SER A 610 10.93 -44.72 -1.82
N GLY A 611 11.24 -45.94 -1.46
CA GLY A 611 12.46 -46.31 -0.73
C GLY A 611 12.18 -47.43 0.29
N ALA A 612 13.18 -48.26 0.58
CA ALA A 612 13.02 -49.36 1.53
C ALA A 612 12.82 -48.86 2.96
N ASP A 613 13.45 -47.70 3.28
CA ASP A 613 13.41 -47.07 4.62
C ASP A 613 12.71 -45.69 4.58
N LEU A 614 11.60 -45.61 3.84
CA LEU A 614 10.79 -44.42 3.78
C LEU A 614 10.18 -44.10 5.16
N PRO A 615 10.51 -42.94 5.77
CA PRO A 615 9.92 -42.56 7.06
C PRO A 615 8.40 -42.43 6.96
N THR A 616 7.66 -42.89 7.95
CA THR A 616 6.18 -42.86 7.96
C THR A 616 5.63 -41.45 7.78
N HIS A 617 6.26 -40.43 8.36
CA HIS A 617 5.84 -39.02 8.21
C HIS A 617 6.13 -38.43 6.80
N ARG A 618 6.77 -39.17 5.92
CA ARG A 618 6.92 -38.85 4.48
C ARG A 618 5.85 -39.52 3.60
N LEU A 619 4.97 -40.36 4.17
CA LEU A 619 3.76 -40.85 3.49
C LEU A 619 2.78 -39.71 3.26
N PHE A 620 1.89 -39.88 2.30
CA PHE A 620 0.84 -38.92 2.01
C PHE A 620 -0.42 -39.23 2.79
N PHE A 621 -0.90 -38.22 3.52
CA PHE A 621 -2.11 -38.26 4.33
C PHE A 621 -3.17 -37.35 3.70
N VAL A 622 -4.10 -37.91 2.93
CA VAL A 622 -5.11 -37.15 2.20
C VAL A 622 -6.34 -36.96 3.05
N GLY A 623 -6.82 -35.72 3.12
CA GLY A 623 -8.04 -35.35 3.82
C GLY A 623 -7.91 -34.03 4.59
N GLY A 624 -9.03 -33.63 5.20
CA GLY A 624 -9.13 -32.40 5.98
C GLY A 624 -9.41 -31.16 5.14
N ALA A 625 -9.97 -30.15 5.80
CA ALA A 625 -10.19 -28.82 5.27
C ALA A 625 -9.04 -27.84 5.59
N HIS A 626 -8.18 -28.23 6.55
CA HIS A 626 -7.12 -27.36 7.09
C HIS A 626 -5.75 -28.06 7.07
N PRO A 627 -4.70 -27.37 6.57
CA PRO A 627 -3.35 -27.97 6.52
C PRO A 627 -2.75 -28.07 7.91
N SER A 628 -1.99 -29.15 8.16
CA SER A 628 -1.07 -29.24 9.28
C SER A 628 0.10 -28.29 9.10
N ALA A 629 0.59 -27.68 10.17
CA ALA A 629 1.82 -26.90 10.13
C ALA A 629 3.07 -27.79 10.09
N ILE A 630 2.94 -29.04 10.52
CA ILE A 630 4.04 -30.00 10.59
C ILE A 630 4.18 -30.77 9.28
N PHE A 631 3.03 -31.17 8.69
CA PHE A 631 2.97 -32.08 7.54
C PHE A 631 2.50 -31.41 6.25
N THR A 632 2.75 -30.13 6.06
CA THR A 632 2.27 -29.34 4.89
C THR A 632 2.62 -29.94 3.55
N MET A 633 3.74 -30.67 3.44
CA MET A 633 4.22 -31.26 2.21
C MET A 633 3.63 -32.63 1.90
N SER A 634 3.14 -33.34 2.92
CA SER A 634 2.61 -34.71 2.82
C SER A 634 1.12 -34.82 3.11
N GLN A 635 0.43 -33.71 3.40
CA GLN A 635 -1.00 -33.68 3.69
C GLN A 635 -1.78 -32.87 2.61
N PRO A 636 -2.12 -33.44 1.46
CA PRO A 636 -3.01 -32.82 0.52
C PRO A 636 -4.44 -32.74 1.08
N LEU A 637 -5.01 -31.54 1.07
CA LEU A 637 -6.37 -31.29 1.52
C LEU A 637 -7.37 -31.93 0.56
N PHE A 638 -8.47 -32.49 1.10
CA PHE A 638 -9.53 -33.09 0.34
C PHE A 638 -10.89 -32.82 0.98
N GLN A 639 -11.84 -32.30 0.21
CA GLN A 639 -13.14 -31.89 0.72
C GLN A 639 -14.04 -33.08 0.99
N GLY A 640 -14.64 -33.11 2.18
CA GLY A 640 -15.57 -34.20 2.60
C GLY A 640 -14.86 -35.46 3.07
N VAL A 641 -13.53 -35.49 3.14
CA VAL A 641 -12.73 -36.54 3.76
C VAL A 641 -12.09 -35.94 5.02
N ALA A 642 -12.20 -36.61 6.16
CA ALA A 642 -11.61 -36.11 7.40
C ALA A 642 -10.08 -36.06 7.35
N SER A 643 -9.47 -35.24 8.20
CA SER A 643 -8.02 -35.09 8.25
C SER A 643 -7.33 -36.44 8.37
N GLU A 644 -6.31 -36.67 7.54
CA GLU A 644 -5.44 -37.86 7.57
C GLU A 644 -6.17 -39.21 7.40
N GLN A 645 -7.35 -39.20 6.78
CA GLN A 645 -8.19 -40.42 6.66
C GLN A 645 -7.72 -41.38 5.57
N LEU A 646 -7.09 -40.90 4.51
CA LEU A 646 -6.53 -41.74 3.45
C LEU A 646 -5.00 -41.63 3.50
N MET A 647 -4.31 -42.75 3.49
CA MET A 647 -2.85 -42.83 3.60
C MET A 647 -2.24 -43.67 2.47
N GLY A 648 -1.10 -43.25 1.93
CA GLY A 648 -0.40 -43.99 0.88
C GLY A 648 0.99 -43.48 0.57
N GLN A 649 1.76 -44.27 -0.22
CA GLN A 649 3.04 -43.83 -0.76
C GLN A 649 2.89 -42.91 -1.97
N ALA A 650 1.70 -42.83 -2.53
CA ALA A 650 1.36 -41.89 -3.59
C ALA A 650 0.00 -41.26 -3.32
N ALA A 651 -0.19 -40.02 -3.82
CA ALA A 651 -1.46 -39.35 -3.74
C ALA A 651 -1.68 -38.46 -4.97
N GLN A 652 -2.92 -38.35 -5.38
CA GLN A 652 -3.36 -37.45 -6.45
C GLN A 652 -4.68 -36.79 -6.01
N VAL A 653 -4.76 -35.47 -6.16
CA VAL A 653 -5.97 -34.70 -5.93
C VAL A 653 -6.13 -33.67 -7.03
N GLY A 654 -7.26 -33.67 -7.71
CA GLY A 654 -7.67 -32.61 -8.63
C GLY A 654 -8.83 -31.83 -8.02
N ARG A 655 -8.82 -30.50 -8.17
CA ARG A 655 -9.83 -29.59 -7.64
C ARG A 655 -10.34 -28.66 -8.72
N LEU A 656 -11.65 -28.46 -8.75
CA LEU A 656 -12.31 -27.44 -9.55
C LEU A 656 -13.36 -26.74 -8.70
N ALA A 657 -13.36 -25.40 -8.68
CA ALA A 657 -14.38 -24.66 -7.97
C ALA A 657 -14.75 -23.36 -8.69
N LEU A 658 -16.01 -22.98 -8.55
CA LEU A 658 -16.53 -21.69 -8.97
C LEU A 658 -16.66 -20.78 -7.75
N ARG A 659 -16.20 -19.56 -7.87
CA ARG A 659 -16.28 -18.52 -6.82
C ARG A 659 -17.11 -17.35 -7.29
N TRP A 660 -17.90 -16.79 -6.39
CA TRP A 660 -18.70 -15.60 -6.63
C TRP A 660 -18.58 -14.60 -5.48
N ARG A 661 -18.23 -13.36 -5.83
CA ARG A 661 -18.21 -12.23 -4.90
C ARG A 661 -19.60 -11.58 -4.90
N ALA A 662 -20.38 -11.87 -3.86
CA ALA A 662 -21.69 -11.27 -3.64
C ALA A 662 -21.57 -9.80 -3.20
N PRO A 663 -22.64 -9.01 -3.32
CA PRO A 663 -22.69 -7.68 -2.72
C PRO A 663 -22.35 -7.70 -1.21
N ARG A 664 -21.80 -6.62 -0.69
CA ARG A 664 -21.32 -6.48 0.70
C ARG A 664 -20.13 -7.37 1.07
N GLY A 665 -19.35 -7.86 0.07
CA GLY A 665 -18.09 -8.56 0.28
C GLY A 665 -18.19 -10.04 0.67
N VAL A 666 -19.38 -10.62 0.67
CA VAL A 666 -19.58 -12.07 0.91
C VAL A 666 -18.97 -12.85 -0.26
N GLN A 667 -18.19 -13.88 0.05
CA GLN A 667 -17.58 -14.79 -0.92
C GLN A 667 -18.31 -16.14 -0.86
N LEU A 668 -18.85 -16.61 -1.99
CA LEU A 668 -19.43 -17.94 -2.11
C LEU A 668 -18.52 -18.80 -2.99
N ARG A 669 -18.41 -20.08 -2.65
CA ARG A 669 -17.61 -21.06 -3.36
C ARG A 669 -18.38 -22.38 -3.48
N ALA A 670 -18.41 -22.95 -4.68
CA ALA A 670 -18.87 -24.31 -4.94
C ALA A 670 -17.76 -25.09 -5.63
N GLY A 671 -17.37 -26.25 -5.11
CA GLY A 671 -16.23 -26.97 -5.60
C GLY A 671 -16.37 -28.48 -5.54
N VAL A 672 -15.55 -29.15 -6.35
CA VAL A 672 -15.40 -30.61 -6.45
C VAL A 672 -13.93 -30.96 -6.37
N ASP A 673 -13.60 -31.94 -5.54
CA ASP A 673 -12.30 -32.61 -5.49
C ASP A 673 -12.46 -34.04 -6.00
N ILE A 674 -11.45 -34.54 -6.70
CA ILE A 674 -11.36 -35.92 -7.16
C ILE A 674 -9.94 -36.45 -6.93
N GLY A 675 -9.82 -37.63 -6.36
CA GLY A 675 -8.50 -38.25 -6.12
C GLY A 675 -8.48 -39.19 -4.94
N GLY A 676 -7.31 -39.34 -4.33
CA GLY A 676 -7.09 -40.20 -3.15
C GLY A 676 -5.63 -40.53 -2.93
N ALA A 677 -5.38 -41.41 -1.95
CA ALA A 677 -4.06 -42.00 -1.69
C ALA A 677 -3.99 -43.44 -2.17
N MET A 678 -2.79 -43.89 -2.55
CA MET A 678 -2.57 -45.22 -3.13
C MET A 678 -1.21 -45.79 -2.69
N PRO A 679 -1.03 -47.13 -2.67
CA PRO A 679 0.22 -47.76 -2.29
C PRO A 679 1.40 -47.45 -3.25
N ALA A 680 1.13 -47.23 -4.52
CA ALA A 680 2.13 -46.88 -5.53
C ALA A 680 1.53 -45.94 -6.57
N TRP A 681 2.36 -45.16 -7.24
CA TRP A 681 1.91 -44.23 -8.26
C TRP A 681 1.21 -44.94 -9.42
N LYS A 682 -0.01 -44.53 -9.73
CA LYS A 682 -0.78 -44.98 -10.88
C LYS A 682 -1.60 -43.81 -11.44
N PHE A 683 -1.63 -43.63 -12.74
CA PHE A 683 -2.43 -42.61 -13.38
C PHE A 683 -3.20 -43.18 -14.58
N PRO A 684 -4.50 -42.93 -14.67
CA PRO A 684 -5.37 -42.34 -13.64
C PRO A 684 -5.49 -43.24 -12.40
N ILE A 685 -5.87 -42.66 -11.28
CA ILE A 685 -6.13 -43.40 -10.05
C ILE A 685 -7.31 -44.38 -10.27
N ASP A 686 -7.19 -45.60 -9.79
CA ASP A 686 -8.30 -46.59 -9.76
C ASP A 686 -9.20 -46.17 -8.60
N ASP A 687 -10.52 -46.16 -8.83
CA ASP A 687 -11.54 -45.91 -7.80
C ASP A 687 -11.34 -44.59 -7.01
N PRO A 688 -11.36 -43.41 -7.69
CA PRO A 688 -11.12 -42.13 -7.04
C PRO A 688 -12.29 -41.75 -6.13
N VAL A 689 -11.97 -41.23 -4.95
CA VAL A 689 -12.96 -40.55 -4.11
C VAL A 689 -13.36 -39.23 -4.77
N VAL A 690 -14.65 -38.89 -4.70
CA VAL A 690 -15.16 -37.61 -5.19
C VAL A 690 -15.77 -36.84 -4.02
N GLY A 691 -15.30 -35.63 -3.79
CA GLY A 691 -15.79 -34.74 -2.75
C GLY A 691 -16.42 -33.49 -3.30
N TRP A 692 -17.48 -33.00 -2.67
CA TRP A 692 -18.15 -31.73 -3.01
C TRP A 692 -18.16 -30.82 -1.82
N ALA A 693 -18.03 -29.51 -2.06
CA ALA A 693 -18.16 -28.52 -0.99
C ALA A 693 -18.88 -27.25 -1.45
N LEU A 694 -19.62 -26.68 -0.52
CA LEU A 694 -20.19 -25.34 -0.59
C LEU A 694 -19.61 -24.53 0.57
N ALA A 695 -19.13 -23.34 0.30
CA ALA A 695 -18.57 -22.47 1.33
C ALA A 695 -19.09 -21.03 1.16
N ALA A 696 -19.26 -20.36 2.30
CA ALA A 696 -19.52 -18.95 2.39
C ALA A 696 -18.47 -18.30 3.30
N GLY A 697 -17.92 -17.16 2.90
CA GLY A 697 -16.87 -16.47 3.66
C GLY A 697 -16.99 -14.98 3.60
N VAL A 698 -16.41 -14.31 4.59
CA VAL A 698 -16.29 -12.86 4.68
C VAL A 698 -14.90 -12.51 5.21
N SER A 699 -14.37 -11.38 4.76
CA SER A 699 -13.15 -10.80 5.36
C SER A 699 -13.52 -10.12 6.67
N THR A 700 -12.74 -10.41 7.71
CA THR A 700 -12.88 -9.78 9.03
C THR A 700 -11.54 -9.18 9.47
N PRO A 701 -11.50 -8.33 10.48
CA PRO A 701 -10.24 -7.82 11.03
C PRO A 701 -9.30 -8.92 11.55
N LEU A 702 -9.84 -10.10 11.89
CA LEU A 702 -9.08 -11.29 12.33
C LEU A 702 -8.66 -12.21 11.16
N GLY A 703 -8.89 -11.79 9.92
CA GLY A 703 -8.72 -12.60 8.72
C GLY A 703 -10.04 -13.18 8.21
N PRO A 704 -10.02 -14.10 7.23
CA PRO A 704 -11.22 -14.66 6.64
C PRO A 704 -12.02 -15.51 7.65
N ALA A 705 -13.34 -15.30 7.73
CA ALA A 705 -14.26 -16.20 8.39
C ALA A 705 -14.99 -17.01 7.30
N VAL A 706 -14.92 -18.33 7.38
CA VAL A 706 -15.48 -19.26 6.37
C VAL A 706 -16.28 -20.34 7.06
N LEU A 707 -17.50 -20.55 6.55
CA LEU A 707 -18.34 -21.71 6.84
C LEU A 707 -18.37 -22.60 5.60
N GLN A 708 -18.05 -23.88 5.73
CA GLN A 708 -18.05 -24.84 4.65
C GLN A 708 -18.81 -26.09 5.00
N TRP A 709 -19.69 -26.52 4.13
CA TRP A 709 -20.25 -27.86 4.13
C TRP A 709 -19.58 -28.67 3.01
N ALA A 710 -19.19 -29.90 3.32
CA ALA A 710 -18.57 -30.80 2.38
C ALA A 710 -19.06 -32.25 2.59
N ARG A 711 -19.06 -33.03 1.50
CA ARG A 711 -19.39 -34.43 1.48
C ARG A 711 -18.54 -35.17 0.45
N ALA A 712 -18.10 -36.37 0.77
CA ALA A 712 -17.42 -37.23 -0.21
C ALA A 712 -18.25 -38.52 -0.50
N SER A 713 -17.89 -39.17 -1.64
CA SER A 713 -18.34 -40.54 -1.97
C SER A 713 -17.86 -41.53 -0.90
N ASP A 714 -18.27 -42.77 -1.03
CA ASP A 714 -17.76 -43.90 -0.25
C ASP A 714 -18.02 -43.87 1.27
N GLY A 715 -19.09 -43.19 1.70
CA GLY A 715 -19.56 -43.24 3.06
C GLY A 715 -18.82 -42.36 4.09
N PHE A 716 -18.03 -41.40 3.64
CA PHE A 716 -17.31 -40.48 4.52
C PHE A 716 -18.21 -39.50 5.32
N GLY A 717 -19.51 -39.43 4.94
CA GLY A 717 -20.47 -38.58 5.64
C GLY A 717 -20.38 -37.11 5.29
N ASP A 718 -21.23 -36.33 5.97
CA ASP A 718 -21.28 -34.87 5.82
C ASP A 718 -20.33 -34.21 6.83
N GLN A 719 -19.61 -33.22 6.39
CA GLN A 719 -18.72 -32.41 7.24
C GLN A 719 -19.16 -30.95 7.18
N LEU A 720 -19.31 -30.33 8.33
CA LEU A 720 -19.52 -28.90 8.46
C LEU A 720 -18.30 -28.32 9.17
N THR A 721 -17.58 -27.46 8.47
CA THR A 721 -16.34 -26.86 9.02
C THR A 721 -16.47 -25.35 9.15
N VAL A 722 -15.90 -24.81 10.22
CA VAL A 722 -15.85 -23.37 10.50
C VAL A 722 -14.39 -22.97 10.64
N ARG A 723 -14.03 -21.87 10.02
CA ARG A 723 -12.71 -21.28 10.19
C ARG A 723 -12.82 -19.77 10.36
N VAL A 724 -12.03 -19.24 11.30
CA VAL A 724 -11.79 -17.80 11.49
C VAL A 724 -10.29 -17.57 11.59
N GLY A 725 -9.80 -16.58 10.88
CA GLY A 725 -8.38 -16.22 10.86
C GLY A 725 -7.63 -16.76 9.64
N ARG A 726 -6.40 -16.28 9.50
CA ARG A 726 -5.50 -16.66 8.39
C ARG A 726 -4.87 -18.02 8.64
N ARG A 727 -4.50 -18.69 7.57
CA ARG A 727 -3.73 -19.93 7.63
C ARG A 727 -2.27 -19.62 7.94
N PHE A 728 -1.71 -20.30 8.95
CA PHE A 728 -0.30 -20.23 9.31
C PHE A 728 0.21 -21.55 9.89
#